data_020351bb6ed050fade2d4d2dd287b334
#
_entry.id   020351bb6ed050fade2d4d2dd287b334
#
_cell.length_a   1.000
_cell.length_b   1.000
_cell.length_c   1.000
_cell.angle_alpha   90.00
_cell.angle_beta   90.00
_cell.angle_gamma   90.00
#
_symmetry.space_group_name_H-M   'P 1'
#
loop_
_entity.id
_entity.type
_entity.pdbx_description
1 polymer ?
#
loop_
_entity_poly.entity_id
_entity_poly.type
_entity_poly.pdbx_seq_one_letter_code
_entity_poly.pdbx_strand_id
1 'polypeptide(L)'
;MAPGIQLPTGWVTFVFTDIEGSTRLARLLGPEYRPVLREHRRLLRDTLASTRGAELLTEGDSFFLAFPDAAAALTACLTAQRALSTHDWPNPDAVPRVRMGLHTGHAEPRDGEYASPEVHRAARVAAAAHGGQVLCSASTARDAEPLPPGASLLDLGLHRLRGFDDRERLFQLVAPGLEREFPRPRTADAVAHNLPTQATSFVGRETERAELGLLVRQHRLVTVLGAGGGGKTRLAVELAAGLVEAYPDGVWFVDIATVTDPGLVAFAVAAVLGLRPEPGRPVLDTLVEYAASRRTLIVLDTCDAQPGACAEVATRLLAGGGGARVLATSRESLGLAGEVIWRIPPLSVEPRSGRESDAVALLMDRMAAARGGRPPDWAEMVDLRRVVQRLDGLPLAIELAAARLRVLSAGQLVARLDDVLGTLDAGRVEPEPPTDRAWSGNQQDTVDLVAAAAGATPPSPAHRAVQRSAVERHLTIQATVTWSYRTLGPRAARLLRWLSVFAGPVDLATVEWLLDDDPLDPLSVLVDKSMVLAEPRASGSTYRMLDPIRAYAARRLVEAGEERVARDRHVAWAAHALERAGLGPDGRPVTLSLYALDPLAGELRAALRWCANGGSARAGLRLAGGLDQWWRERGLSREARLWLFRLYGRIAESGESIPEADWAAAYHLHSLHAGADGEFAEELRFSQRAEAAARQAGDAGLLARVLAGRAAPLIDMGQFAEAERICREVIDWAREQQVVEDALFAGYNLAELLWRRGALDEAAELLGASRPVEAARPVERGRRSVDMLLGMVALARGDLVAAHEHLLVALRSRMSHGYHGRACDTVSAVAVRCAAGGDLVTAARLFGAAQATRTKLRAAPGIYGSYWVEQQARLRGVLGDAAFDRAYGEGSELGLEEAAALALAVEHPDLAAGSARFGDAVPAAPRQPAGTPEPVDPERTVDLSRRSALDRRGRP
;
A
#
# COMPACT_ATOMS: atom_id res chain seq x y z
N MET A 1 35.69 8.81 23.69
CA MET A 1 36.89 8.05 23.31
C MET A 1 37.75 7.78 24.54
N ALA A 2 38.15 6.53 24.77
CA ALA A 2 39.17 6.23 25.80
C ALA A 2 40.53 6.83 25.35
N PRO A 3 41.28 7.50 26.22
CA PRO A 3 42.53 8.13 25.84
C PRO A 3 43.57 7.04 25.53
N GLY A 4 44.06 6.97 24.28
CA GLY A 4 45.20 6.17 23.87
C GLY A 4 45.03 5.23 22.68
N ILE A 5 43.87 5.19 22.00
CA ILE A 5 43.68 4.37 20.80
C ILE A 5 44.21 5.16 19.57
N GLN A 6 45.30 4.68 18.99
CA GLN A 6 45.81 5.21 17.72
C GLN A 6 44.95 4.67 16.58
N LEU A 7 44.25 5.57 15.86
CA LEU A 7 43.36 5.17 14.75
C LEU A 7 44.18 4.66 13.56
N PRO A 8 43.75 3.61 12.86
CA PRO A 8 44.45 3.10 11.66
C PRO A 8 44.54 4.19 10.57
N THR A 9 45.65 4.17 9.81
CA THR A 9 45.86 5.10 8.67
C THR A 9 46.25 4.33 7.42
N GLY A 10 45.99 4.89 6.25
CA GLY A 10 46.27 4.25 4.97
C GLY A 10 45.12 3.32 4.54
N TRP A 11 45.39 2.04 4.31
CA TRP A 11 44.34 1.07 4.01
C TRP A 11 43.66 0.64 5.30
N VAL A 12 42.38 1.00 5.45
CA VAL A 12 41.57 0.79 6.65
C VAL A 12 40.32 -0.04 6.28
N THR A 13 40.02 -1.05 7.08
CA THR A 13 38.78 -1.79 6.94
C THR A 13 37.73 -1.27 7.92
N PHE A 14 36.69 -0.67 7.39
CA PHE A 14 35.54 -0.18 8.15
C PHE A 14 34.49 -1.28 8.30
N VAL A 15 33.94 -1.38 9.50
CA VAL A 15 32.88 -2.34 9.83
C VAL A 15 31.71 -1.59 10.43
N PHE A 16 30.54 -1.82 9.89
CA PHE A 16 29.25 -1.39 10.48
C PHE A 16 28.47 -2.62 10.92
N THR A 17 27.88 -2.54 12.11
CA THR A 17 26.94 -3.56 12.61
C THR A 17 25.66 -2.90 13.05
N ASP A 18 24.53 -3.64 12.95
CA ASP A 18 23.23 -3.13 13.32
C ASP A 18 22.26 -4.31 13.59
N ILE A 19 21.31 -4.17 14.52
CA ILE A 19 20.29 -5.17 14.77
C ILE A 19 19.17 -5.04 13.72
N GLU A 20 18.93 -6.08 12.94
CA GLU A 20 17.83 -6.10 11.98
C GLU A 20 16.48 -5.94 12.68
N GLY A 21 15.73 -4.88 12.33
CA GLY A 21 14.42 -4.63 12.90
C GLY A 21 14.43 -4.26 14.38
N SER A 22 15.48 -3.57 14.86
CA SER A 22 15.65 -3.15 16.25
C SER A 22 14.42 -2.46 16.84
N THR A 23 13.72 -1.63 16.08
CA THR A 23 12.46 -0.99 16.49
C THR A 23 11.35 -2.01 16.76
N ARG A 24 11.25 -3.06 15.93
CA ARG A 24 10.30 -4.16 16.13
C ARG A 24 10.67 -4.97 17.35
N LEU A 25 11.96 -5.29 17.51
CA LEU A 25 12.49 -6.00 18.67
C LEU A 25 12.24 -5.22 19.97
N ALA A 26 12.45 -3.91 19.94
CA ALA A 26 12.18 -3.03 21.08
C ALA A 26 10.69 -3.01 21.48
N ARG A 27 9.79 -3.03 20.51
CA ARG A 27 8.35 -3.11 20.78
C ARG A 27 7.94 -4.47 21.36
N LEU A 28 8.54 -5.55 20.85
CA LEU A 28 8.24 -6.91 21.29
C LEU A 28 8.72 -7.15 22.73
N LEU A 29 9.91 -6.67 23.06
CA LEU A 29 10.54 -6.87 24.37
C LEU A 29 10.14 -5.80 25.41
N GLY A 30 9.61 -4.66 25.00
CA GLY A 30 9.25 -3.59 25.91
C GLY A 30 10.40 -3.18 26.87
N PRO A 31 10.19 -3.26 28.21
CA PRO A 31 11.23 -2.94 29.19
C PRO A 31 12.46 -3.85 29.12
N GLU A 32 12.31 -5.11 28.67
CA GLU A 32 13.38 -6.09 28.55
C GLU A 32 14.35 -5.78 27.39
N TYR A 33 14.00 -4.87 26.50
CA TYR A 33 14.90 -4.47 25.39
C TYR A 33 16.22 -3.86 25.88
N ARG A 34 16.19 -3.07 26.94
CA ARG A 34 17.40 -2.43 27.52
C ARG A 34 18.44 -3.44 28.05
N PRO A 35 18.06 -4.48 28.81
CA PRO A 35 18.97 -5.58 29.14
C PRO A 35 19.55 -6.28 27.92
N VAL A 36 18.71 -6.64 26.94
CA VAL A 36 19.13 -7.31 25.69
C VAL A 36 20.14 -6.43 24.92
N LEU A 37 19.88 -5.14 24.79
CA LEU A 37 20.77 -4.21 24.11
C LEU A 37 22.13 -4.06 24.85
N ARG A 38 22.13 -4.05 26.18
CA ARG A 38 23.36 -4.02 26.96
C ARG A 38 24.20 -5.29 26.74
N GLU A 39 23.55 -6.44 26.73
CA GLU A 39 24.21 -7.72 26.53
C GLU A 39 24.76 -7.85 25.08
N HIS A 40 24.00 -7.44 24.08
CA HIS A 40 24.45 -7.30 22.70
C HIS A 40 25.73 -6.45 22.62
N ARG A 41 25.73 -5.28 23.23
CA ARG A 41 26.89 -4.38 23.24
C ARG A 41 28.08 -5.00 23.98
N ARG A 42 27.86 -5.74 25.06
CA ARG A 42 28.90 -6.45 25.79
C ARG A 42 29.55 -7.51 24.91
N LEU A 43 28.77 -8.37 24.29
CA LEU A 43 29.25 -9.44 23.40
C LEU A 43 30.09 -8.88 22.25
N LEU A 44 29.65 -7.80 21.61
CA LEU A 44 30.43 -7.14 20.55
C LEU A 44 31.76 -6.59 21.08
N ARG A 45 31.78 -5.89 22.22
CA ARG A 45 33.00 -5.32 22.81
C ARG A 45 33.96 -6.37 23.29
N ASP A 46 33.49 -7.45 23.89
CA ASP A 46 34.35 -8.57 24.34
C ASP A 46 35.08 -9.20 23.13
N THR A 47 34.42 -9.29 21.99
CA THR A 47 35.00 -9.77 20.73
C THR A 47 36.06 -8.78 20.20
N LEU A 48 35.81 -7.48 20.30
CA LEU A 48 36.74 -6.43 19.86
C LEU A 48 38.00 -6.35 20.73
N ALA A 49 37.87 -6.63 22.01
CA ALA A 49 39.02 -6.61 22.95
C ALA A 49 40.11 -7.60 22.55
N SER A 50 39.77 -8.67 21.81
CA SER A 50 40.74 -9.67 21.30
C SER A 50 41.30 -9.34 19.90
N THR A 51 40.89 -8.23 19.29
CA THR A 51 41.27 -7.80 17.94
C THR A 51 41.90 -6.40 17.95
N ARG A 52 42.58 -6.01 16.86
CA ARG A 52 43.16 -4.66 16.72
C ARG A 52 42.13 -3.59 16.28
N GLY A 53 40.84 -3.87 16.44
CA GLY A 53 39.76 -2.95 16.02
C GLY A 53 39.61 -1.77 16.96
N ALA A 54 39.39 -0.59 16.41
CA ALA A 54 39.05 0.62 17.13
C ALA A 54 37.53 0.86 17.05
N GLU A 55 36.87 1.02 18.20
CA GLU A 55 35.48 1.46 18.27
C GLU A 55 35.46 2.99 18.06
N LEU A 56 34.81 3.42 16.96
CA LEU A 56 34.73 4.84 16.59
C LEU A 56 33.46 5.47 17.14
N LEU A 57 32.30 4.78 16.96
CA LEU A 57 31.00 5.25 17.37
C LEU A 57 30.11 4.07 17.75
N THR A 58 29.33 4.23 18.79
CA THR A 58 28.23 3.35 19.15
C THR A 58 26.98 4.18 19.33
N GLU A 59 26.01 4.05 18.45
CA GLU A 59 24.73 4.73 18.51
C GLU A 59 23.60 3.71 18.51
N GLY A 60 22.75 3.74 19.55
CA GLY A 60 21.69 2.76 19.71
C GLY A 60 22.21 1.32 19.71
N ASP A 61 21.83 0.53 18.72
CA ASP A 61 22.23 -0.86 18.49
C ASP A 61 23.36 -1.01 17.46
N SER A 62 23.79 0.11 16.85
CA SER A 62 24.79 0.12 15.78
C SER A 62 26.19 0.38 16.33
N PHE A 63 27.18 -0.30 15.72
CA PHE A 63 28.61 -0.05 15.95
C PHE A 63 29.28 0.37 14.65
N PHE A 64 30.15 1.35 14.76
CA PHE A 64 31.09 1.74 13.72
C PHE A 64 32.52 1.50 14.21
N LEU A 65 33.28 0.68 13.47
CA LEU A 65 34.57 0.18 13.84
C LEU A 65 35.56 0.37 12.70
N ALA A 66 36.84 0.56 13.05
CA ALA A 66 37.95 0.59 12.10
C ALA A 66 39.02 -0.43 12.45
N PHE A 67 39.51 -1.16 11.46
CA PHE A 67 40.56 -2.17 11.58
C PHE A 67 41.73 -1.84 10.66
N PRO A 68 42.97 -2.17 11.08
CA PRO A 68 44.14 -1.96 10.25
C PRO A 68 44.25 -2.93 9.07
N ASP A 69 43.55 -4.06 9.11
CA ASP A 69 43.55 -5.07 8.04
C ASP A 69 42.21 -5.81 7.94
N ALA A 70 41.93 -6.34 6.75
CA ALA A 70 40.66 -7.00 6.43
C ALA A 70 40.52 -8.38 7.13
N ALA A 71 41.62 -9.11 7.33
CA ALA A 71 41.58 -10.43 7.95
C ALA A 71 41.22 -10.33 9.44
N ALA A 72 41.77 -9.33 10.16
CA ALA A 72 41.38 -9.03 11.54
C ALA A 72 39.91 -8.64 11.65
N ALA A 73 39.39 -7.80 10.73
CA ALA A 73 38.01 -7.38 10.69
C ALA A 73 37.06 -8.56 10.46
N LEU A 74 37.35 -9.43 9.49
CA LEU A 74 36.55 -10.64 9.23
C LEU A 74 36.58 -11.63 10.38
N THR A 75 37.72 -11.77 11.03
CA THR A 75 37.89 -12.61 12.24
C THR A 75 37.01 -12.07 13.38
N ALA A 76 37.03 -10.77 13.60
CA ALA A 76 36.18 -10.12 14.60
C ALA A 76 34.70 -10.34 14.31
N CYS A 77 34.25 -10.13 13.07
CA CYS A 77 32.88 -10.35 12.66
C CYS A 77 32.42 -11.80 12.79
N LEU A 78 33.29 -12.76 12.42
CA LEU A 78 32.98 -14.20 12.58
C LEU A 78 32.85 -14.58 14.06
N THR A 79 33.75 -14.10 14.90
CA THR A 79 33.69 -14.38 16.34
C THR A 79 32.47 -13.74 16.99
N ALA A 80 32.15 -12.51 16.59
CA ALA A 80 30.97 -11.81 17.08
C ALA A 80 29.68 -12.51 16.67
N GLN A 81 29.54 -12.92 15.41
CA GLN A 81 28.33 -13.64 14.97
C GLN A 81 28.16 -14.98 15.68
N ARG A 82 29.26 -15.71 15.91
CA ARG A 82 29.22 -16.96 16.70
C ARG A 82 28.81 -16.70 18.14
N ALA A 83 29.35 -15.67 18.78
CA ALA A 83 29.00 -15.31 20.14
C ALA A 83 27.52 -14.91 20.25
N LEU A 84 27.03 -14.13 19.30
CA LEU A 84 25.62 -13.71 19.26
C LEU A 84 24.66 -14.88 18.98
N SER A 85 25.03 -15.81 18.11
CA SER A 85 24.20 -16.96 17.72
C SER A 85 24.15 -18.06 18.78
N THR A 86 25.18 -18.17 19.62
CA THR A 86 25.29 -19.20 20.68
C THR A 86 24.87 -18.67 22.06
N HIS A 87 24.65 -17.38 22.18
CA HIS A 87 24.21 -16.76 23.43
C HIS A 87 22.78 -17.16 23.79
N ASP A 88 22.54 -17.49 25.07
CA ASP A 88 21.22 -17.81 25.58
C ASP A 88 20.42 -16.53 25.88
N TRP A 89 19.64 -16.10 24.89
CA TRP A 89 18.83 -14.90 24.99
C TRP A 89 17.59 -15.16 25.83
N PRO A 90 17.19 -14.20 26.70
CA PRO A 90 16.06 -14.37 27.64
C PRO A 90 14.73 -14.76 26.95
N ASN A 91 14.54 -14.36 25.69
CA ASN A 91 13.34 -14.69 24.91
C ASN A 91 13.78 -15.33 23.56
N PRO A 92 13.54 -16.64 23.36
CA PRO A 92 13.92 -17.33 22.14
C PRO A 92 13.16 -16.85 20.88
N ASP A 93 11.97 -16.23 21.04
CA ASP A 93 11.19 -15.66 19.94
C ASP A 93 11.63 -14.22 19.58
N ALA A 94 12.53 -13.63 20.36
CA ALA A 94 12.98 -12.26 20.22
C ALA A 94 14.51 -12.13 20.27
N VAL A 95 15.21 -12.98 19.52
CA VAL A 95 16.69 -13.01 19.41
C VAL A 95 17.17 -11.84 18.55
N PRO A 96 18.14 -11.02 19.02
CA PRO A 96 18.76 -9.99 18.21
C PRO A 96 19.54 -10.58 17.04
N ARG A 97 19.12 -10.31 15.82
CA ARG A 97 19.82 -10.72 14.60
C ARG A 97 20.66 -9.56 14.08
N VAL A 98 21.97 -9.66 14.19
CA VAL A 98 22.89 -8.58 13.84
C VAL A 98 23.38 -8.75 12.42
N ARG A 99 23.20 -7.74 11.58
CA ARG A 99 23.79 -7.62 10.25
C ARG A 99 25.14 -6.91 10.35
N MET A 100 26.11 -7.33 9.55
CA MET A 100 27.44 -6.75 9.53
C MET A 100 27.90 -6.51 8.10
N GLY A 101 28.55 -5.36 7.86
CA GLY A 101 29.09 -5.00 6.56
C GLY A 101 30.49 -4.43 6.66
N LEU A 102 31.38 -4.88 5.76
CA LEU A 102 32.78 -4.51 5.72
C LEU A 102 33.18 -3.90 4.39
N HIS A 103 33.98 -2.84 4.46
CA HIS A 103 34.60 -2.26 3.28
C HIS A 103 36.04 -1.80 3.61
N THR A 104 36.97 -2.10 2.73
CA THR A 104 38.39 -1.71 2.84
C THR A 104 38.70 -0.63 1.83
N GLY A 105 39.24 0.48 2.29
CA GLY A 105 39.59 1.61 1.45
C GLY A 105 40.65 2.48 2.08
N HIS A 106 41.20 3.43 1.30
CA HIS A 106 42.25 4.34 1.78
C HIS A 106 41.61 5.50 2.57
N ALA A 107 42.00 5.62 3.86
CA ALA A 107 41.47 6.69 4.70
C ALA A 107 42.51 7.17 5.73
N GLU A 108 42.45 8.46 6.00
CA GLU A 108 43.27 9.10 7.03
C GLU A 108 42.34 9.83 8.02
N PRO A 109 42.46 9.54 9.32
CA PRO A 109 41.68 10.24 10.32
C PRO A 109 42.13 11.69 10.46
N ARG A 110 41.21 12.63 10.54
CA ARG A 110 41.45 14.04 10.87
C ARG A 110 40.66 14.38 12.11
N ASP A 111 41.28 15.00 13.08
CA ASP A 111 40.68 15.39 14.36
C ASP A 111 39.99 14.22 15.10
N GLY A 112 40.49 12.97 14.87
CA GLY A 112 39.92 11.77 15.50
C GLY A 112 38.75 11.14 14.77
N GLU A 113 38.41 11.60 13.55
CA GLU A 113 37.29 11.09 12.74
C GLU A 113 37.72 10.77 11.30
N TYR A 114 36.98 9.88 10.64
CA TYR A 114 37.12 9.58 9.22
C TYR A 114 36.03 10.22 8.40
N ALA A 115 36.36 11.25 7.62
CA ALA A 115 35.48 11.87 6.63
C ALA A 115 35.86 11.35 5.23
N SER A 116 35.45 10.12 4.90
CA SER A 116 35.79 9.45 3.64
C SER A 116 34.59 8.76 3.00
N PRO A 117 34.47 8.76 1.66
CA PRO A 117 33.46 7.96 0.95
C PRO A 117 33.48 6.46 1.31
N GLU A 118 34.64 5.94 1.73
CA GLU A 118 34.81 4.54 2.11
C GLU A 118 34.05 4.17 3.37
N VAL A 119 33.88 5.12 4.31
CA VAL A 119 32.98 4.95 5.47
C VAL A 119 31.54 4.77 5.05
N HIS A 120 31.07 5.63 4.12
CA HIS A 120 29.71 5.52 3.59
C HIS A 120 29.52 4.21 2.83
N ARG A 121 30.53 3.75 2.08
CA ARG A 121 30.45 2.47 1.36
C ARG A 121 30.31 1.30 2.33
N ALA A 122 31.08 1.26 3.42
CA ALA A 122 30.95 0.26 4.47
C ALA A 122 29.56 0.23 5.10
N ALA A 123 29.01 1.39 5.41
CA ALA A 123 27.64 1.52 5.93
C ALA A 123 26.58 0.97 4.93
N ARG A 124 26.77 1.20 3.62
CA ARG A 124 25.87 0.66 2.59
C ARG A 124 26.01 -0.84 2.39
N VAL A 125 27.21 -1.39 2.54
CA VAL A 125 27.44 -2.85 2.55
C VAL A 125 26.71 -3.48 3.75
N ALA A 126 26.77 -2.88 4.93
CA ALA A 126 26.04 -3.35 6.11
C ALA A 126 24.53 -3.25 5.93
N ALA A 127 24.04 -2.15 5.34
CA ALA A 127 22.62 -1.99 5.05
C ALA A 127 22.08 -3.03 4.04
N ALA A 128 22.95 -3.57 3.17
CA ALA A 128 22.60 -4.62 2.21
C ALA A 128 22.50 -6.01 2.85
N ALA A 129 23.05 -6.22 4.05
CA ALA A 129 23.04 -7.50 4.74
C ALA A 129 21.70 -7.77 5.45
N HIS A 130 21.41 -9.06 5.69
CA HIS A 130 20.33 -9.53 6.54
C HIS A 130 20.83 -9.82 7.96
N GLY A 131 19.96 -9.87 8.94
CA GLY A 131 20.32 -10.21 10.33
C GLY A 131 20.97 -11.60 10.42
N GLY A 132 22.14 -11.69 11.04
CA GLY A 132 22.98 -12.88 11.06
C GLY A 132 23.97 -12.98 9.90
N GLN A 133 23.86 -12.14 8.88
CA GLN A 133 24.72 -12.13 7.69
C GLN A 133 25.91 -11.19 7.85
N VAL A 134 27.05 -11.60 7.33
CA VAL A 134 28.25 -10.77 7.21
C VAL A 134 28.59 -10.59 5.73
N LEU A 135 28.50 -9.36 5.23
CA LEU A 135 28.84 -9.01 3.86
C LEU A 135 30.14 -8.20 3.79
N CYS A 136 30.91 -8.39 2.75
CA CYS A 136 32.07 -7.54 2.47
C CYS A 136 32.14 -7.16 0.99
N SER A 137 32.80 -6.03 0.72
CA SER A 137 33.10 -5.54 -0.63
C SER A 137 34.23 -6.31 -1.31
N ALA A 138 34.39 -6.13 -2.62
CA ALA A 138 35.46 -6.74 -3.38
C ALA A 138 36.88 -6.32 -2.88
N SER A 139 37.01 -5.07 -2.42
CA SER A 139 38.29 -4.62 -1.84
C SER A 139 38.61 -5.38 -0.56
N THR A 140 37.66 -5.54 0.34
CA THR A 140 37.83 -6.33 1.57
C THR A 140 38.12 -7.80 1.24
N ALA A 141 37.39 -8.39 0.29
CA ALA A 141 37.60 -9.79 -0.10
C ALA A 141 39.01 -10.05 -0.67
N ARG A 142 39.55 -9.09 -1.40
CA ARG A 142 40.91 -9.16 -1.97
C ARG A 142 41.99 -9.11 -0.89
N ASP A 143 41.79 -8.26 0.11
CA ASP A 143 42.77 -7.99 1.16
C ASP A 143 42.58 -8.89 2.39
N ALA A 144 41.66 -9.87 2.30
CA ALA A 144 41.24 -10.71 3.42
C ALA A 144 42.12 -11.97 3.65
N GLU A 145 43.20 -12.20 2.90
CA GLU A 145 44.03 -13.37 3.09
C GLU A 145 45.10 -13.15 4.17
N PRO A 146 45.25 -14.12 5.12
CA PRO A 146 44.56 -15.40 5.21
C PRO A 146 43.17 -15.25 5.87
N LEU A 147 42.20 -15.97 5.32
CA LEU A 147 40.85 -16.05 5.92
C LEU A 147 40.92 -16.79 7.28
N PRO A 148 39.95 -16.50 8.19
CA PRO A 148 39.80 -17.25 9.43
C PRO A 148 39.67 -18.77 9.18
N PRO A 149 40.19 -19.64 10.06
CA PRO A 149 40.15 -21.08 9.87
C PRO A 149 38.73 -21.62 9.65
N GLY A 150 38.54 -22.37 8.54
CA GLY A 150 37.26 -22.93 8.15
C GLY A 150 36.27 -21.94 7.55
N ALA A 151 36.65 -20.69 7.35
CA ALA A 151 35.83 -19.69 6.67
C ALA A 151 36.13 -19.64 5.16
N SER A 152 35.13 -19.21 4.40
CA SER A 152 35.24 -18.95 2.97
C SER A 152 34.37 -17.75 2.59
N LEU A 153 34.68 -17.13 1.46
CA LEU A 153 33.88 -16.04 0.90
C LEU A 153 33.03 -16.54 -0.27
N LEU A 154 31.72 -16.44 -0.13
CA LEU A 154 30.75 -16.75 -1.19
C LEU A 154 30.51 -15.49 -2.02
N ASP A 155 30.79 -15.56 -3.30
CA ASP A 155 30.54 -14.47 -4.25
C ASP A 155 29.04 -14.33 -4.52
N LEU A 156 28.47 -13.17 -4.19
CA LEU A 156 27.07 -12.85 -4.43
C LEU A 156 26.84 -12.06 -5.72
N GLY A 157 27.91 -11.70 -6.45
CA GLY A 157 27.84 -10.95 -7.69
C GLY A 157 27.90 -9.43 -7.53
N LEU A 158 27.60 -8.73 -8.63
CA LEU A 158 27.62 -7.27 -8.70
C LEU A 158 26.29 -6.66 -8.26
N HIS A 159 26.35 -5.72 -7.33
CA HIS A 159 25.21 -5.04 -6.75
C HIS A 159 25.40 -3.54 -6.76
N ARG A 160 24.35 -2.77 -6.98
CA ARG A 160 24.36 -1.32 -6.86
C ARG A 160 24.01 -0.92 -5.42
N LEU A 161 24.97 -0.37 -4.72
CA LEU A 161 24.74 0.16 -3.37
C LEU A 161 23.99 1.49 -3.45
N ARG A 162 23.04 1.73 -2.54
CA ARG A 162 22.29 2.99 -2.51
C ARG A 162 23.23 4.20 -2.34
N GLY A 163 23.08 5.19 -3.22
CA GLY A 163 23.93 6.40 -3.21
C GLY A 163 25.30 6.23 -3.85
N PHE A 164 25.54 5.13 -4.57
CA PHE A 164 26.73 4.92 -5.39
C PHE A 164 26.31 4.56 -6.82
N ASP A 165 26.95 5.18 -7.80
CA ASP A 165 26.68 4.94 -9.22
C ASP A 165 27.33 3.66 -9.72
N ASP A 166 28.46 3.28 -9.14
CA ASP A 166 29.21 2.08 -9.48
C ASP A 166 28.61 0.84 -8.84
N ARG A 167 28.69 -0.29 -9.56
CA ARG A 167 28.34 -1.60 -9.02
C ARG A 167 29.47 -2.15 -8.19
N GLU A 168 29.18 -2.52 -6.94
CA GLU A 168 30.09 -3.17 -6.01
C GLU A 168 29.88 -4.68 -6.04
N ARG A 169 30.94 -5.46 -6.11
CA ARG A 169 30.88 -6.90 -5.96
C ARG A 169 30.84 -7.25 -4.48
N LEU A 170 29.78 -7.94 -4.06
CA LEU A 170 29.58 -8.31 -2.67
C LEU A 170 29.91 -9.79 -2.43
N PHE A 171 30.53 -10.05 -1.29
CA PHE A 171 30.87 -11.40 -0.83
C PHE A 171 30.26 -11.63 0.56
N GLN A 172 29.77 -12.85 0.80
CA GLN A 172 29.28 -13.28 2.10
C GLN A 172 30.33 -14.13 2.80
N LEU A 173 30.62 -13.83 4.06
CA LEU A 173 31.44 -14.69 4.90
C LEU A 173 30.61 -15.93 5.30
N VAL A 174 31.14 -17.10 4.95
CA VAL A 174 30.54 -18.42 5.25
C VAL A 174 31.52 -19.19 6.13
N ALA A 175 31.03 -19.71 7.26
CA ALA A 175 31.84 -20.53 8.18
C ALA A 175 30.95 -21.52 8.93
N PRO A 176 31.49 -22.64 9.47
CA PRO A 176 30.78 -23.54 10.33
C PRO A 176 30.15 -22.81 11.54
N GLY A 177 28.89 -23.06 11.84
CA GLY A 177 28.18 -22.41 12.93
C GLY A 177 27.50 -21.10 12.56
N LEU A 178 27.64 -20.61 11.31
CA LEU A 178 26.86 -19.49 10.78
C LEU A 178 25.80 -19.97 9.79
N GLU A 179 24.71 -19.22 9.72
CA GLU A 179 23.69 -19.40 8.67
C GLU A 179 24.30 -19.13 7.29
N ARG A 180 24.02 -19.98 6.34
CA ARG A 180 24.61 -19.92 4.99
C ARG A 180 23.67 -19.35 3.95
N GLU A 181 22.39 -19.64 4.08
CA GLU A 181 21.38 -19.28 3.08
C GLU A 181 20.63 -18.03 3.53
N PHE A 182 20.77 -16.95 2.78
CA PHE A 182 20.06 -15.68 2.99
C PHE A 182 19.34 -15.28 1.72
N PRO A 183 18.27 -14.47 1.84
CA PRO A 183 17.73 -13.78 0.70
C PRO A 183 18.79 -12.91 0.02
N ARG A 184 18.52 -12.44 -1.19
CA ARG A 184 19.44 -11.54 -1.91
C ARG A 184 19.77 -10.29 -1.07
N PRO A 185 20.98 -9.74 -1.24
CA PRO A 185 21.36 -8.50 -0.56
C PRO A 185 20.40 -7.35 -0.85
N ARG A 186 20.11 -6.53 0.15
CA ARG A 186 19.20 -5.37 0.08
C ARG A 186 19.88 -4.18 -0.58
N THR A 187 20.10 -4.25 -1.85
CA THR A 187 20.79 -3.22 -2.64
C THR A 187 19.81 -2.39 -3.48
N ALA A 188 20.31 -1.33 -4.11
CA ALA A 188 19.50 -0.53 -5.04
C ALA A 188 19.02 -1.32 -6.28
N ASP A 189 19.66 -2.45 -6.56
CA ASP A 189 19.25 -3.42 -7.59
C ASP A 189 18.12 -4.35 -7.11
N ALA A 190 17.63 -4.23 -5.90
CA ALA A 190 16.41 -4.89 -5.47
C ALA A 190 15.25 -4.24 -6.23
N VAL A 191 14.89 -4.86 -7.36
CA VAL A 191 13.79 -4.42 -8.21
C VAL A 191 12.52 -4.34 -7.37
N ALA A 192 11.87 -3.20 -7.37
CA ALA A 192 10.64 -3.00 -6.63
C ALA A 192 9.55 -3.95 -7.13
N HIS A 193 8.89 -4.66 -6.22
CA HIS A 193 7.73 -5.48 -6.54
C HIS A 193 6.78 -5.56 -5.35
N ASN A 194 5.49 -5.75 -5.65
CA ASN A 194 4.43 -5.97 -4.66
C ASN A 194 3.78 -7.35 -4.80
N LEU A 195 4.50 -8.34 -5.35
CA LEU A 195 3.95 -9.69 -5.56
C LEU A 195 3.51 -10.30 -4.23
N PRO A 196 2.30 -10.92 -4.18
CA PRO A 196 1.79 -11.52 -2.97
C PRO A 196 2.61 -12.74 -2.56
N THR A 197 2.92 -12.85 -1.26
CA THR A 197 3.60 -14.02 -0.69
C THR A 197 2.67 -15.23 -0.74
N GLN A 198 3.17 -16.36 -1.23
CA GLN A 198 2.42 -17.60 -1.32
C GLN A 198 2.64 -18.47 -0.07
N ALA A 199 1.56 -18.85 0.61
CA ALA A 199 1.63 -19.63 1.84
C ALA A 199 1.89 -21.13 1.62
N THR A 200 1.70 -21.64 0.39
CA THR A 200 1.85 -23.06 0.05
C THR A 200 2.81 -23.25 -1.12
N SER A 201 3.42 -24.43 -1.22
CA SER A 201 4.32 -24.82 -2.32
C SER A 201 3.65 -24.70 -3.70
N PHE A 202 4.40 -24.26 -4.69
CA PHE A 202 4.02 -24.35 -6.10
C PHE A 202 4.45 -25.71 -6.64
N VAL A 203 3.50 -26.50 -7.15
CA VAL A 203 3.75 -27.88 -7.60
C VAL A 203 3.49 -27.99 -9.10
N GLY A 204 4.47 -28.57 -9.82
CA GLY A 204 4.38 -28.84 -11.26
C GLY A 204 4.45 -27.59 -12.15
N ARG A 205 3.96 -27.75 -13.39
CA ARG A 205 3.86 -26.66 -14.41
C ARG A 205 5.20 -26.07 -14.85
N GLU A 206 6.27 -26.83 -14.81
CA GLU A 206 7.59 -26.35 -15.24
C GLU A 206 7.58 -25.96 -16.72
N THR A 207 6.92 -26.76 -17.59
CA THR A 207 6.79 -26.52 -19.03
C THR A 207 5.95 -25.27 -19.29
N GLU A 208 4.79 -25.18 -18.66
CA GLU A 208 3.86 -24.04 -18.81
C GLU A 208 4.49 -22.74 -18.35
N ARG A 209 5.26 -22.76 -17.25
CA ARG A 209 6.01 -21.60 -16.76
C ARG A 209 7.09 -21.17 -17.74
N ALA A 210 7.80 -22.12 -18.35
CA ALA A 210 8.82 -21.82 -19.34
C ALA A 210 8.22 -21.23 -20.62
N GLU A 211 7.14 -21.83 -21.14
CA GLU A 211 6.43 -21.35 -22.34
C GLU A 211 5.86 -19.94 -22.12
N LEU A 212 5.13 -19.74 -21.03
CA LEU A 212 4.54 -18.45 -20.70
C LEU A 212 5.64 -17.39 -20.47
N GLY A 213 6.76 -17.78 -19.87
CA GLY A 213 7.92 -16.91 -19.68
C GLY A 213 8.54 -16.43 -20.99
N LEU A 214 8.59 -17.28 -22.02
CA LEU A 214 9.02 -16.90 -23.37
C LEU A 214 8.05 -15.91 -24.00
N LEU A 215 6.74 -16.18 -23.91
CA LEU A 215 5.71 -15.29 -24.46
C LEU A 215 5.75 -13.90 -23.82
N VAL A 216 5.87 -13.81 -22.48
CA VAL A 216 5.96 -12.53 -21.77
C VAL A 216 7.23 -11.76 -22.15
N ARG A 217 8.32 -12.43 -22.50
CA ARG A 217 9.55 -11.78 -23.00
C ARG A 217 9.44 -11.32 -24.45
N GLN A 218 8.65 -11.99 -25.29
CA GLN A 218 8.52 -11.70 -26.71
C GLN A 218 7.40 -10.69 -27.00
N HIS A 219 6.29 -10.76 -26.25
CA HIS A 219 5.09 -9.98 -26.51
C HIS A 219 4.83 -8.96 -25.40
N ARG A 220 4.16 -7.88 -25.76
CA ARG A 220 3.87 -6.78 -24.82
C ARG A 220 2.59 -7.01 -24.02
N LEU A 221 1.66 -7.80 -24.52
CA LEU A 221 0.42 -8.19 -23.86
C LEU A 221 0.23 -9.70 -23.99
N VAL A 222 0.21 -10.36 -22.86
CA VAL A 222 -0.08 -11.80 -22.76
C VAL A 222 -1.23 -12.00 -21.80
N THR A 223 -2.27 -12.70 -22.25
CA THR A 223 -3.44 -13.00 -21.42
C THR A 223 -3.51 -14.49 -21.13
N VAL A 224 -3.42 -14.84 -19.85
CA VAL A 224 -3.58 -16.21 -19.35
C VAL A 224 -5.07 -16.50 -19.21
N LEU A 225 -5.61 -17.30 -20.12
CA LEU A 225 -7.01 -17.71 -20.12
C LEU A 225 -7.23 -19.05 -19.44
N GLY A 226 -8.33 -19.19 -18.73
CA GLY A 226 -8.77 -20.48 -18.21
C GLY A 226 -9.90 -20.39 -17.21
N ALA A 227 -10.44 -21.54 -16.82
CA ALA A 227 -11.52 -21.63 -15.84
C ALA A 227 -11.13 -21.07 -14.45
N GLY A 228 -12.11 -20.66 -13.67
CA GLY A 228 -11.92 -20.34 -12.24
C GLY A 228 -11.32 -21.56 -11.50
N GLY A 229 -10.34 -21.32 -10.62
CA GLY A 229 -9.68 -22.43 -9.92
C GLY A 229 -8.64 -23.20 -10.73
N GLY A 230 -8.36 -22.82 -11.99
CA GLY A 230 -7.33 -23.44 -12.82
C GLY A 230 -5.89 -23.04 -12.46
N GLY A 231 -5.69 -22.12 -11.51
CA GLY A 231 -4.37 -21.70 -11.04
C GLY A 231 -3.74 -20.58 -11.84
N LYS A 232 -4.52 -19.78 -12.61
CA LYS A 232 -4.03 -18.64 -13.41
C LYS A 232 -3.23 -17.63 -12.58
N THR A 233 -3.82 -17.11 -11.54
CA THR A 233 -3.19 -16.15 -10.62
C THR A 233 -1.91 -16.71 -10.04
N ARG A 234 -1.95 -17.96 -9.59
CA ARG A 234 -0.80 -18.61 -8.98
C ARG A 234 0.37 -18.75 -9.94
N LEU A 235 0.10 -19.19 -11.18
CA LEU A 235 1.10 -19.30 -12.24
C LEU A 235 1.64 -17.91 -12.61
N ALA A 236 0.78 -16.90 -12.74
CA ALA A 236 1.19 -15.54 -13.09
C ALA A 236 2.11 -14.94 -12.00
N VAL A 237 1.79 -15.12 -10.72
CA VAL A 237 2.62 -14.64 -9.61
C VAL A 237 3.96 -15.38 -9.56
N GLU A 238 3.96 -16.70 -9.70
CA GLU A 238 5.18 -17.52 -9.71
C GLU A 238 6.11 -17.17 -10.88
N LEU A 239 5.52 -16.99 -12.07
CA LEU A 239 6.26 -16.53 -13.23
C LEU A 239 6.82 -15.11 -13.03
N ALA A 240 5.99 -14.20 -12.55
CA ALA A 240 6.38 -12.81 -12.32
C ALA A 240 7.52 -12.71 -11.29
N ALA A 241 7.50 -13.53 -10.23
CA ALA A 241 8.60 -13.64 -9.27
C ALA A 241 9.92 -14.08 -9.91
N GLY A 242 9.86 -15.03 -10.86
CA GLY A 242 11.04 -15.47 -11.63
C GLY A 242 11.53 -14.45 -12.68
N LEU A 243 10.73 -13.42 -12.96
CA LEU A 243 11.05 -12.39 -13.96
C LEU A 243 11.48 -11.04 -13.35
N VAL A 244 11.50 -10.89 -12.03
CA VAL A 244 11.81 -9.62 -11.34
C VAL A 244 13.09 -8.97 -11.87
N GLU A 245 14.15 -9.73 -12.10
CA GLU A 245 15.43 -9.23 -12.62
C GLU A 245 15.36 -8.72 -14.06
N ALA A 246 14.42 -9.21 -14.85
CA ALA A 246 14.27 -8.81 -16.24
C ALA A 246 13.58 -7.45 -16.40
N TYR A 247 12.96 -6.93 -15.34
CA TYR A 247 12.19 -5.68 -15.32
C TYR A 247 12.72 -4.71 -14.26
N PRO A 248 13.77 -3.95 -14.57
CA PRO A 248 14.46 -3.10 -13.59
C PRO A 248 13.59 -2.00 -12.98
N ASP A 249 12.53 -1.56 -13.67
CA ASP A 249 11.59 -0.55 -13.17
C ASP A 249 10.40 -1.16 -12.41
N GLY A 250 10.47 -2.45 -12.08
CA GLY A 250 9.53 -3.11 -11.19
C GLY A 250 8.62 -4.14 -11.82
N VAL A 251 8.10 -5.01 -10.93
CA VAL A 251 7.06 -6.01 -11.23
C VAL A 251 5.87 -5.75 -10.32
N TRP A 252 4.73 -5.40 -10.90
CA TRP A 252 3.59 -4.88 -10.18
C TRP A 252 2.36 -5.76 -10.35
N PHE A 253 1.83 -6.23 -9.23
CA PHE A 253 0.62 -7.04 -9.19
C PHE A 253 -0.58 -6.17 -8.82
N VAL A 254 -1.64 -6.23 -9.61
CA VAL A 254 -2.89 -5.51 -9.43
C VAL A 254 -4.04 -6.50 -9.40
N ASP A 255 -4.67 -6.67 -8.26
CA ASP A 255 -5.85 -7.52 -8.11
C ASP A 255 -7.12 -6.74 -8.51
N ILE A 256 -7.62 -7.02 -9.70
CA ILE A 256 -8.82 -6.38 -10.25
C ILE A 256 -10.11 -6.95 -9.61
N ALA A 257 -10.08 -8.14 -9.02
CA ALA A 257 -11.27 -8.69 -8.34
C ALA A 257 -11.77 -7.78 -7.21
N THR A 258 -10.87 -7.03 -6.58
CA THR A 258 -11.20 -6.06 -5.52
C THR A 258 -11.74 -4.73 -6.07
N VAL A 259 -11.56 -4.48 -7.37
CA VAL A 259 -12.00 -3.26 -8.06
C VAL A 259 -13.34 -3.52 -8.73
N THR A 260 -14.35 -2.95 -8.20
CA THR A 260 -15.72 -3.31 -8.54
C THR A 260 -16.40 -2.27 -9.40
N ASP A 261 -15.74 -1.15 -9.65
CA ASP A 261 -16.16 -0.10 -10.55
C ASP A 261 -15.19 0.01 -11.73
N PRO A 262 -15.66 -0.09 -12.97
CA PRO A 262 -14.84 0.09 -14.16
C PRO A 262 -14.04 1.38 -14.15
N GLY A 263 -14.63 2.50 -13.70
CA GLY A 263 -13.96 3.80 -13.62
C GLY A 263 -12.81 3.87 -12.63
N LEU A 264 -12.70 2.91 -11.69
CA LEU A 264 -11.63 2.85 -10.70
C LEU A 264 -10.46 1.94 -11.09
N VAL A 265 -10.55 1.15 -12.16
CA VAL A 265 -9.48 0.23 -12.58
C VAL A 265 -8.18 1.00 -12.87
N ALA A 266 -8.25 2.08 -13.63
CA ALA A 266 -7.09 2.91 -13.92
C ALA A 266 -6.47 3.51 -12.65
N PHE A 267 -7.29 3.89 -11.68
CA PHE A 267 -6.82 4.40 -10.38
C PHE A 267 -6.15 3.31 -9.53
N ALA A 268 -6.69 2.10 -9.53
CA ALA A 268 -6.09 0.96 -8.84
C ALA A 268 -4.70 0.64 -9.39
N VAL A 269 -4.56 0.63 -10.73
CA VAL A 269 -3.27 0.42 -11.39
C VAL A 269 -2.31 1.57 -11.05
N ALA A 270 -2.76 2.82 -11.13
CA ALA A 270 -1.93 3.97 -10.80
C ALA A 270 -1.47 3.95 -9.33
N ALA A 271 -2.35 3.58 -8.41
CA ALA A 271 -2.03 3.47 -6.98
C ALA A 271 -0.94 2.42 -6.71
N VAL A 272 -1.04 1.24 -7.33
CA VAL A 272 -0.02 0.18 -7.21
C VAL A 272 1.33 0.64 -7.78
N LEU A 273 1.32 1.38 -8.89
CA LEU A 273 2.53 1.94 -9.49
C LEU A 273 3.09 3.15 -8.73
N GLY A 274 2.45 3.55 -7.63
CA GLY A 274 2.81 4.76 -6.87
C GLY A 274 2.53 6.05 -7.62
N LEU A 275 1.67 6.00 -8.66
CA LEU A 275 1.29 7.13 -9.47
C LEU A 275 0.03 7.78 -8.90
N ARG A 276 -0.03 9.09 -8.98
CA ARG A 276 -1.20 9.84 -8.54
C ARG A 276 -1.79 10.62 -9.71
N PRO A 277 -3.13 10.60 -9.85
CA PRO A 277 -3.82 11.33 -10.91
C PRO A 277 -3.60 12.85 -10.79
N GLU A 278 -3.32 13.59 -11.85
CA GLU A 278 -3.16 15.06 -11.85
C GLU A 278 -4.52 15.77 -11.95
N PRO A 279 -4.75 16.87 -11.25
CA PRO A 279 -5.94 17.68 -11.45
C PRO A 279 -6.09 18.06 -12.93
N GLY A 280 -7.29 17.88 -13.48
CA GLY A 280 -7.54 18.20 -14.89
C GLY A 280 -6.95 17.22 -15.93
N ARG A 281 -6.20 16.19 -15.53
CA ARG A 281 -5.60 15.20 -16.43
C ARG A 281 -6.18 13.81 -16.24
N PRO A 282 -6.62 13.09 -17.29
CA PRO A 282 -7.07 11.70 -17.16
C PRO A 282 -5.97 10.81 -16.59
N VAL A 283 -6.31 9.92 -15.63
CA VAL A 283 -5.36 8.95 -15.03
C VAL A 283 -4.70 8.07 -16.08
N LEU A 284 -5.41 7.75 -17.12
CA LEU A 284 -4.91 6.98 -18.24
C LEU A 284 -3.71 7.66 -18.93
N ASP A 285 -3.68 8.99 -19.04
CA ASP A 285 -2.55 9.71 -19.62
C ASP A 285 -1.31 9.65 -18.72
N THR A 286 -1.51 9.64 -17.42
CA THR A 286 -0.43 9.42 -16.43
C THR A 286 0.16 8.01 -16.55
N LEU A 287 -0.69 6.99 -16.79
CA LEU A 287 -0.23 5.63 -17.04
C LEU A 287 0.58 5.52 -18.34
N VAL A 288 0.19 6.22 -19.40
CA VAL A 288 0.93 6.28 -20.68
C VAL A 288 2.34 6.85 -20.46
N GLU A 289 2.43 7.99 -19.76
CA GLU A 289 3.70 8.63 -19.48
C GLU A 289 4.61 7.75 -18.61
N TYR A 290 4.06 7.13 -17.59
CA TYR A 290 4.80 6.16 -16.76
C TYR A 290 5.37 5.03 -17.59
N ALA A 291 4.58 4.45 -18.49
CA ALA A 291 4.96 3.32 -19.32
C ALA A 291 5.96 3.70 -20.43
N ALA A 292 5.99 4.97 -20.86
CA ALA A 292 6.77 5.42 -22.02
C ALA A 292 8.29 5.23 -21.87
N SER A 293 8.83 5.42 -20.66
CA SER A 293 10.28 5.37 -20.39
C SER A 293 10.73 4.17 -19.54
N ARG A 294 9.81 3.28 -19.14
CA ARG A 294 10.09 2.24 -18.13
C ARG A 294 9.97 0.83 -18.67
N ARG A 295 10.87 -0.02 -18.21
CA ARG A 295 10.87 -1.46 -18.48
C ARG A 295 10.29 -2.19 -17.27
N THR A 296 8.96 -2.26 -17.22
CA THR A 296 8.18 -2.80 -16.10
C THR A 296 7.27 -3.93 -16.57
N LEU A 297 6.94 -4.86 -15.66
CA LEU A 297 5.91 -5.88 -15.85
C LEU A 297 4.72 -5.57 -14.94
N ILE A 298 3.54 -5.44 -15.53
CA ILE A 298 2.29 -5.21 -14.82
C ILE A 298 1.43 -6.47 -14.94
N VAL A 299 1.15 -7.09 -13.81
CA VAL A 299 0.26 -8.26 -13.72
C VAL A 299 -1.13 -7.76 -13.36
N LEU A 300 -2.07 -7.85 -14.30
CA LEU A 300 -3.49 -7.55 -14.06
C LEU A 300 -4.21 -8.86 -13.78
N ASP A 301 -4.55 -9.10 -12.53
CA ASP A 301 -5.20 -10.35 -12.13
C ASP A 301 -6.72 -10.23 -12.11
N THR A 302 -7.41 -11.29 -12.54
CA THR A 302 -8.88 -11.40 -12.56
C THR A 302 -9.56 -10.30 -13.41
N CYS A 303 -9.04 -10.05 -14.62
CA CYS A 303 -9.57 -9.02 -15.54
C CYS A 303 -11.03 -9.27 -15.95
N ASP A 304 -11.53 -10.51 -15.85
CA ASP A 304 -12.93 -10.85 -16.11
C ASP A 304 -13.91 -10.19 -15.13
N ALA A 305 -13.44 -9.60 -14.03
CA ALA A 305 -14.27 -8.76 -13.17
C ALA A 305 -14.64 -7.43 -13.85
N GLN A 306 -13.75 -6.85 -14.67
CA GLN A 306 -13.92 -5.55 -15.35
C GLN A 306 -13.24 -5.56 -16.73
N PRO A 307 -13.68 -6.40 -17.69
CA PRO A 307 -12.94 -6.67 -18.93
C PRO A 307 -12.73 -5.42 -19.78
N GLY A 308 -13.75 -4.59 -19.96
CA GLY A 308 -13.64 -3.36 -20.75
C GLY A 308 -12.66 -2.34 -20.17
N ALA A 309 -12.69 -2.13 -18.85
CA ALA A 309 -11.78 -1.20 -18.20
C ALA A 309 -10.33 -1.73 -18.18
N CYS A 310 -10.14 -3.05 -18.00
CA CYS A 310 -8.82 -3.67 -18.12
C CYS A 310 -8.26 -3.56 -19.55
N ALA A 311 -9.12 -3.73 -20.57
CA ALA A 311 -8.74 -3.56 -21.96
C ALA A 311 -8.31 -2.12 -22.26
N GLU A 312 -9.05 -1.13 -21.76
CA GLU A 312 -8.69 0.29 -21.88
C GLU A 312 -7.34 0.59 -21.23
N VAL A 313 -7.15 0.18 -19.97
CA VAL A 313 -5.89 0.38 -19.24
C VAL A 313 -4.72 -0.30 -19.94
N ALA A 314 -4.87 -1.56 -20.37
CA ALA A 314 -3.83 -2.28 -21.10
C ALA A 314 -3.48 -1.56 -22.42
N THR A 315 -4.48 -1.10 -23.17
CA THR A 315 -4.28 -0.33 -24.42
C THR A 315 -3.45 0.92 -24.15
N ARG A 316 -3.80 1.68 -23.11
CA ARG A 316 -3.12 2.95 -22.76
C ARG A 316 -1.69 2.70 -22.27
N LEU A 317 -1.46 1.71 -21.41
CA LEU A 317 -0.10 1.33 -20.96
C LEU A 317 0.79 0.94 -22.15
N LEU A 318 0.24 0.24 -23.14
CA LEU A 318 0.97 -0.20 -24.34
C LEU A 318 1.16 0.91 -25.37
N ALA A 319 0.30 1.93 -25.42
CA ALA A 319 0.42 3.06 -26.33
C ALA A 319 1.65 3.94 -26.04
N GLY A 320 2.15 3.93 -24.80
CA GLY A 320 3.33 4.70 -24.39
C GLY A 320 4.65 4.33 -25.09
N GLY A 321 4.68 3.26 -25.88
CA GLY A 321 5.84 2.90 -26.73
C GLY A 321 7.06 2.35 -25.98
N GLY A 322 7.11 2.38 -24.66
CA GLY A 322 8.22 1.97 -23.81
C GLY A 322 8.39 0.46 -23.61
N GLY A 323 9.23 0.07 -22.66
CA GLY A 323 9.50 -1.31 -22.28
C GLY A 323 8.44 -1.98 -21.42
N ALA A 324 7.31 -1.31 -21.14
CA ALA A 324 6.22 -1.84 -20.34
C ALA A 324 5.55 -3.06 -21.00
N ARG A 325 5.26 -4.07 -20.18
CA ARG A 325 4.56 -5.30 -20.57
C ARG A 325 3.42 -5.58 -19.60
N VAL A 326 2.36 -6.20 -20.14
CA VAL A 326 1.17 -6.56 -19.38
C VAL A 326 0.99 -8.07 -19.44
N LEU A 327 0.86 -8.70 -18.27
CA LEU A 327 0.44 -10.07 -18.08
C LEU A 327 -0.95 -10.05 -17.45
N ALA A 328 -1.97 -10.39 -18.20
CA ALA A 328 -3.35 -10.42 -17.71
C ALA A 328 -3.77 -11.85 -17.36
N THR A 329 -4.58 -12.02 -16.34
CA THR A 329 -5.31 -13.27 -16.10
C THR A 329 -6.81 -13.02 -16.24
N SER A 330 -7.50 -13.90 -16.98
CA SER A 330 -8.91 -13.73 -17.25
C SER A 330 -9.61 -15.05 -17.55
N ARG A 331 -10.95 -15.06 -17.56
CA ARG A 331 -11.75 -16.17 -18.10
C ARG A 331 -12.02 -16.01 -19.59
N GLU A 332 -12.00 -14.78 -20.06
CA GLU A 332 -12.18 -14.40 -21.47
C GLU A 332 -11.08 -13.45 -21.94
N SER A 333 -10.90 -13.32 -23.25
CA SER A 333 -9.90 -12.41 -23.83
C SER A 333 -10.29 -10.96 -23.58
N LEU A 334 -9.30 -10.08 -23.53
CA LEU A 334 -9.52 -8.63 -23.47
C LEU A 334 -9.94 -8.06 -24.83
N GLY A 335 -9.78 -8.85 -25.93
CA GLY A 335 -10.19 -8.46 -27.28
C GLY A 335 -9.31 -7.39 -27.93
N LEU A 336 -8.05 -7.26 -27.50
CA LEU A 336 -7.15 -6.22 -27.94
C LEU A 336 -6.28 -6.63 -29.13
N ALA A 337 -6.01 -5.70 -30.02
CA ALA A 337 -5.05 -5.91 -31.10
C ALA A 337 -3.65 -6.16 -30.53
N GLY A 338 -2.99 -7.25 -30.94
CA GLY A 338 -1.69 -7.66 -30.41
C GLY A 338 -1.73 -8.43 -29.10
N GLU A 339 -2.92 -8.75 -28.58
CA GLU A 339 -3.09 -9.66 -27.46
C GLU A 339 -2.66 -11.08 -27.83
N VAL A 340 -1.72 -11.64 -27.08
CA VAL A 340 -1.35 -13.05 -27.19
C VAL A 340 -2.10 -13.83 -26.12
N ILE A 341 -2.97 -14.70 -26.57
CA ILE A 341 -3.79 -15.54 -25.72
C ILE A 341 -3.05 -16.85 -25.46
N TRP A 342 -2.74 -17.09 -24.18
CA TRP A 342 -2.22 -18.38 -23.74
C TRP A 342 -3.22 -19.05 -22.78
N ARG A 343 -3.61 -20.27 -23.10
CA ARG A 343 -4.61 -21.00 -22.31
C ARG A 343 -3.92 -21.90 -21.32
N ILE A 344 -4.24 -21.71 -20.03
CA ILE A 344 -3.71 -22.56 -18.96
C ILE A 344 -4.35 -23.96 -19.07
N PRO A 345 -3.56 -25.03 -19.30
CA PRO A 345 -4.10 -26.38 -19.26
C PRO A 345 -4.39 -26.81 -17.81
N PRO A 346 -5.24 -27.82 -17.58
CA PRO A 346 -5.28 -28.51 -16.30
C PRO A 346 -3.92 -29.14 -15.97
N LEU A 347 -3.68 -29.48 -14.70
CA LEU A 347 -2.51 -30.25 -14.32
C LEU A 347 -2.53 -31.61 -15.01
N SER A 348 -1.34 -32.11 -15.41
CA SER A 348 -1.24 -33.44 -16.01
C SER A 348 -1.78 -34.49 -15.04
N VAL A 349 -2.66 -35.36 -15.53
CA VAL A 349 -3.22 -36.48 -14.76
C VAL A 349 -2.52 -37.82 -15.03
N GLU A 350 -1.73 -37.85 -16.11
CA GLU A 350 -0.96 -39.06 -16.50
C GLU A 350 0.50 -38.92 -16.10
N PRO A 351 1.14 -39.96 -15.60
CA PRO A 351 2.56 -39.99 -15.28
C PRO A 351 3.42 -39.75 -16.53
N ARG A 352 4.53 -39.00 -16.39
CA ARG A 352 5.49 -38.76 -17.47
C ARG A 352 6.89 -39.19 -17.05
N SER A 353 7.56 -39.94 -17.91
CA SER A 353 9.01 -40.23 -17.78
C SER A 353 9.44 -40.75 -16.37
N GLY A 354 8.64 -41.64 -15.77
CA GLY A 354 8.96 -42.19 -14.46
C GLY A 354 8.66 -41.30 -13.25
N ARG A 355 8.04 -40.13 -13.45
CA ARG A 355 7.53 -39.23 -12.38
C ARG A 355 6.01 -39.31 -12.33
N GLU A 356 5.46 -39.16 -11.12
CA GLU A 356 4.01 -38.99 -10.98
C GLU A 356 3.53 -37.73 -11.70
N SER A 357 2.26 -37.72 -12.06
CA SER A 357 1.64 -36.55 -12.68
C SER A 357 1.58 -35.35 -11.72
N ASP A 358 1.60 -34.13 -12.29
CA ASP A 358 1.52 -32.90 -11.49
C ASP A 358 0.27 -32.84 -10.61
N ALA A 359 -0.86 -33.37 -11.11
CA ALA A 359 -2.11 -33.44 -10.35
C ALA A 359 -2.00 -34.36 -9.13
N VAL A 360 -1.35 -35.53 -9.28
CA VAL A 360 -1.09 -36.46 -8.17
C VAL A 360 -0.07 -35.86 -7.23
N ALA A 361 0.99 -35.24 -7.73
CA ALA A 361 2.00 -34.56 -6.91
C ALA A 361 1.36 -33.45 -6.04
N LEU A 362 0.47 -32.63 -6.62
CA LEU A 362 -0.28 -31.62 -5.85
C LEU A 362 -1.17 -32.25 -4.78
N LEU A 363 -1.92 -33.31 -5.14
CA LEU A 363 -2.79 -34.02 -4.19
C LEU A 363 -1.97 -34.57 -3.04
N MET A 364 -0.83 -35.20 -3.31
CA MET A 364 0.07 -35.75 -2.30
C MET A 364 0.68 -34.67 -1.41
N ASP A 365 1.16 -33.57 -1.95
CA ASP A 365 1.71 -32.44 -1.18
C ASP A 365 0.69 -31.89 -0.18
N ARG A 366 -0.53 -31.63 -0.64
CA ARG A 366 -1.62 -31.13 0.21
C ARG A 366 -2.09 -32.18 1.24
N MET A 367 -2.07 -33.45 0.87
CA MET A 367 -2.41 -34.58 1.75
C MET A 367 -1.34 -34.82 2.82
N ALA A 368 -0.05 -34.75 2.47
CA ALA A 368 1.05 -34.93 3.41
C ALA A 368 0.98 -33.91 4.58
N ALA A 369 0.67 -32.65 4.29
CA ALA A 369 0.43 -31.64 5.31
C ALA A 369 -0.74 -32.00 6.25
N ALA A 370 -1.74 -32.74 5.76
CA ALA A 370 -2.93 -33.13 6.52
C ALA A 370 -2.78 -34.44 7.31
N ARG A 371 -1.84 -35.32 6.92
CA ARG A 371 -1.66 -36.71 7.48
C ARG A 371 -0.33 -36.93 8.22
N GLY A 372 0.41 -35.88 8.51
CA GLY A 372 1.69 -35.99 9.24
C GLY A 372 2.79 -36.72 8.46
N GLY A 373 2.79 -36.60 7.13
CA GLY A 373 3.88 -37.08 6.26
C GLY A 373 3.85 -38.60 5.92
N ARG A 374 2.83 -39.35 6.29
CA ARG A 374 2.74 -40.79 5.94
C ARG A 374 2.52 -40.97 4.43
N PRO A 375 3.41 -41.65 3.69
CA PRO A 375 3.22 -41.91 2.27
C PRO A 375 2.04 -42.90 2.03
N PRO A 376 1.31 -42.73 0.90
CA PRO A 376 0.28 -43.68 0.49
C PRO A 376 0.88 -45.03 0.09
N ASP A 377 0.14 -46.11 0.32
CA ASP A 377 0.48 -47.41 -0.21
C ASP A 377 0.10 -47.57 -1.69
N TRP A 378 0.45 -48.73 -2.29
CA TRP A 378 0.17 -48.99 -3.72
C TRP A 378 -1.31 -48.92 -4.07
N ALA A 379 -2.18 -49.47 -3.23
CA ALA A 379 -3.62 -49.52 -3.49
C ALA A 379 -4.21 -48.11 -3.39
N GLU A 380 -3.80 -47.34 -2.39
CA GLU A 380 -4.17 -45.94 -2.22
C GLU A 380 -3.70 -45.06 -3.40
N MET A 381 -2.49 -45.33 -3.93
CA MET A 381 -1.98 -44.61 -5.12
C MET A 381 -2.86 -44.80 -6.36
N VAL A 382 -3.42 -45.99 -6.55
CA VAL A 382 -4.34 -46.27 -7.66
C VAL A 382 -5.60 -45.41 -7.52
N ASP A 383 -6.14 -45.32 -6.33
CA ASP A 383 -7.35 -44.52 -6.07
C ASP A 383 -7.06 -43.03 -6.11
N LEU A 384 -5.89 -42.55 -5.65
CA LEU A 384 -5.46 -41.15 -5.79
C LEU A 384 -5.36 -40.73 -7.25
N ARG A 385 -4.83 -41.58 -8.14
CA ARG A 385 -4.82 -41.33 -9.58
C ARG A 385 -6.25 -41.22 -10.15
N ARG A 386 -7.17 -42.07 -9.69
CA ARG A 386 -8.58 -41.99 -10.08
C ARG A 386 -9.23 -40.71 -9.59
N VAL A 387 -8.95 -40.27 -8.36
CA VAL A 387 -9.42 -38.97 -7.82
C VAL A 387 -9.03 -37.83 -8.75
N VAL A 388 -7.75 -37.72 -9.10
CA VAL A 388 -7.29 -36.57 -9.95
C VAL A 388 -7.83 -36.66 -11.38
N GLN A 389 -8.04 -37.86 -11.92
CA GLN A 389 -8.70 -38.03 -13.21
C GLN A 389 -10.16 -37.57 -13.17
N ARG A 390 -10.91 -37.91 -12.11
CA ARG A 390 -12.31 -37.45 -11.90
C ARG A 390 -12.42 -35.94 -11.67
N LEU A 391 -11.33 -35.33 -11.22
CA LEU A 391 -11.24 -33.87 -11.00
C LEU A 391 -10.61 -33.12 -12.18
N ASP A 392 -10.39 -33.80 -13.32
CA ASP A 392 -9.82 -33.24 -14.56
C ASP A 392 -8.51 -32.45 -14.35
N GLY A 393 -7.72 -32.84 -13.34
CA GLY A 393 -6.48 -32.15 -13.01
C GLY A 393 -6.66 -30.68 -12.57
N LEU A 394 -7.84 -30.27 -12.14
CA LEU A 394 -8.11 -28.89 -11.70
C LEU A 394 -7.53 -28.62 -10.30
N PRO A 395 -6.58 -27.67 -10.14
CA PRO A 395 -5.89 -27.46 -8.87
C PRO A 395 -6.84 -27.24 -7.69
N LEU A 396 -7.82 -26.35 -7.84
CA LEU A 396 -8.77 -26.05 -6.74
C LEU A 396 -9.60 -27.29 -6.36
N ALA A 397 -10.05 -28.07 -7.33
CA ALA A 397 -10.80 -29.28 -7.06
C ALA A 397 -9.94 -30.31 -6.33
N ILE A 398 -8.65 -30.43 -6.69
CA ILE A 398 -7.67 -31.30 -6.05
C ILE A 398 -7.42 -30.84 -4.60
N GLU A 399 -7.26 -29.55 -4.34
CA GLU A 399 -7.06 -29.01 -2.98
C GLU A 399 -8.28 -29.27 -2.08
N LEU A 400 -9.50 -29.10 -2.62
CA LEU A 400 -10.73 -29.42 -1.91
C LEU A 400 -10.85 -30.92 -1.63
N ALA A 401 -10.42 -31.77 -2.57
CA ALA A 401 -10.41 -33.22 -2.40
C ALA A 401 -9.36 -33.67 -1.37
N ALA A 402 -8.17 -33.09 -1.38
CA ALA A 402 -7.12 -33.35 -0.42
C ALA A 402 -7.58 -33.13 1.04
N ALA A 403 -8.34 -32.08 1.28
CA ALA A 403 -8.93 -31.83 2.61
C ALA A 403 -9.89 -32.93 3.05
N ARG A 404 -10.55 -33.64 2.13
CA ARG A 404 -11.45 -34.74 2.45
C ARG A 404 -10.71 -36.03 2.78
N LEU A 405 -9.53 -36.23 2.25
CA LEU A 405 -8.68 -37.38 2.52
C LEU A 405 -8.16 -37.44 3.97
N ARG A 406 -8.45 -36.41 4.78
CA ARG A 406 -8.26 -36.46 6.24
C ARG A 406 -9.28 -37.38 6.93
N VAL A 407 -10.48 -37.52 6.36
CA VAL A 407 -11.62 -38.24 6.97
C VAL A 407 -12.03 -39.45 6.14
N LEU A 408 -11.82 -39.39 4.80
CA LEU A 408 -12.20 -40.46 3.88
C LEU A 408 -10.96 -41.19 3.35
N SER A 409 -11.11 -42.51 3.04
CA SER A 409 -10.12 -43.16 2.21
C SER A 409 -10.22 -42.67 0.75
N ALA A 410 -9.15 -42.85 -0.03
CA ALA A 410 -9.16 -42.46 -1.44
C ALA A 410 -10.27 -43.21 -2.24
N GLY A 411 -10.49 -44.47 -1.98
CA GLY A 411 -11.57 -45.23 -2.63
C GLY A 411 -12.97 -44.74 -2.26
N GLN A 412 -13.20 -44.36 -0.98
CA GLN A 412 -14.47 -43.75 -0.56
C GLN A 412 -14.69 -42.38 -1.21
N LEU A 413 -13.64 -41.63 -1.45
CA LEU A 413 -13.73 -40.34 -2.14
C LEU A 413 -14.09 -40.52 -3.61
N VAL A 414 -13.45 -41.49 -4.32
CA VAL A 414 -13.78 -41.86 -5.70
C VAL A 414 -15.27 -42.20 -5.83
N ALA A 415 -15.78 -43.12 -5.01
CA ALA A 415 -17.20 -43.52 -5.06
C ALA A 415 -18.16 -42.33 -4.91
N ARG A 416 -17.85 -41.38 -3.99
CA ARG A 416 -18.69 -40.17 -3.78
C ARG A 416 -18.58 -39.16 -4.91
N LEU A 417 -17.41 -39.03 -5.53
CA LEU A 417 -17.25 -38.15 -6.71
C LEU A 417 -18.05 -38.71 -7.89
N ASP A 418 -18.09 -40.05 -8.08
CA ASP A 418 -18.88 -40.70 -9.12
C ASP A 418 -20.39 -40.46 -8.91
N ASP A 419 -20.90 -40.53 -7.68
CA ASP A 419 -22.30 -40.24 -7.35
C ASP A 419 -22.68 -38.78 -7.65
N VAL A 420 -21.81 -37.82 -7.28
CA VAL A 420 -22.09 -36.38 -7.48
C VAL A 420 -22.05 -36.01 -8.95
N LEU A 421 -21.05 -36.48 -9.69
CA LEU A 421 -20.91 -36.24 -11.11
C LEU A 421 -22.03 -36.93 -11.91
N GLY A 422 -22.39 -38.15 -11.55
CA GLY A 422 -23.52 -38.89 -12.14
C GLY A 422 -24.87 -38.18 -11.92
N THR A 423 -25.10 -37.63 -10.73
CA THR A 423 -26.30 -36.86 -10.42
C THR A 423 -26.37 -35.53 -11.24
N LEU A 424 -25.24 -34.91 -11.53
CA LEU A 424 -25.20 -33.70 -12.36
C LEU A 424 -25.41 -34.00 -13.84
N ASP A 425 -24.92 -35.12 -14.32
CA ASP A 425 -25.21 -35.63 -15.68
C ASP A 425 -26.68 -36.04 -15.85
N ALA A 426 -27.27 -36.65 -14.84
CA ALA A 426 -28.69 -37.05 -14.84
C ALA A 426 -29.62 -35.79 -14.70
N GLY A 427 -29.16 -34.73 -14.05
CA GLY A 427 -29.88 -33.46 -13.94
C GLY A 427 -29.88 -32.58 -15.20
N ARG A 428 -29.31 -33.07 -16.31
CA ARG A 428 -29.53 -32.52 -17.67
C ARG A 428 -30.90 -32.90 -18.26
N VAL A 429 -31.95 -32.86 -17.46
CA VAL A 429 -33.28 -32.62 -17.99
C VAL A 429 -33.33 -31.19 -18.39
N GLU A 430 -33.46 -30.95 -19.70
CA GLU A 430 -33.71 -29.64 -20.27
C GLU A 430 -34.73 -28.92 -19.38
N PRO A 431 -34.53 -27.67 -18.95
CA PRO A 431 -35.60 -26.92 -18.33
C PRO A 431 -36.73 -26.84 -19.36
N GLU A 432 -37.88 -27.44 -19.04
CA GLU A 432 -39.12 -27.15 -19.82
C GLU A 432 -39.22 -25.62 -19.96
N PRO A 433 -39.38 -25.12 -21.17
CA PRO A 433 -39.59 -23.70 -21.36
C PRO A 433 -40.88 -23.30 -20.61
N PRO A 434 -40.87 -22.14 -19.93
CA PRO A 434 -42.13 -21.67 -19.32
C PRO A 434 -43.18 -21.55 -20.42
N THR A 435 -44.30 -22.25 -20.19
CA THR A 435 -45.48 -22.17 -21.03
C THR A 435 -46.08 -20.79 -20.88
N ASP A 436 -45.59 -19.82 -21.64
CA ASP A 436 -46.40 -18.67 -22.04
C ASP A 436 -45.95 -18.15 -23.41
N ARG A 437 -46.95 -18.06 -24.25
CA ARG A 437 -46.92 -17.77 -25.66
C ARG A 437 -46.17 -16.48 -26.00
N ALA A 438 -45.27 -16.63 -26.97
CA ALA A 438 -44.76 -15.65 -27.91
C ALA A 438 -43.24 -15.44 -27.79
N TRP A 439 -42.45 -16.37 -28.34
CA TRP A 439 -41.32 -16.12 -29.23
C TRP A 439 -40.68 -17.43 -29.67
N SER A 440 -41.10 -17.95 -30.81
CA SER A 440 -40.46 -19.04 -31.53
C SER A 440 -39.34 -18.47 -32.39
N GLY A 441 -38.13 -18.36 -31.82
CA GLY A 441 -36.93 -18.05 -32.56
C GLY A 441 -35.76 -18.68 -31.84
N ASN A 442 -35.11 -19.65 -32.51
CA ASN A 442 -33.99 -20.40 -32.01
C ASN A 442 -32.84 -19.44 -31.72
N GLN A 443 -32.42 -19.31 -30.47
CA GLN A 443 -31.30 -18.45 -30.05
C GLN A 443 -30.00 -18.76 -30.83
N GLN A 444 -29.88 -19.98 -31.33
CA GLN A 444 -28.73 -20.42 -32.14
C GLN A 444 -28.72 -19.71 -33.50
N ASP A 445 -29.88 -19.57 -34.13
CA ASP A 445 -30.00 -18.92 -35.44
C ASP A 445 -29.82 -17.40 -35.36
N THR A 446 -30.12 -16.79 -34.21
CA THR A 446 -29.89 -15.35 -33.98
C THR A 446 -28.43 -15.01 -33.77
N VAL A 447 -27.66 -15.87 -33.10
CA VAL A 447 -26.20 -15.69 -32.92
C VAL A 447 -25.47 -15.90 -34.24
N ASP A 448 -25.90 -16.90 -35.06
CA ASP A 448 -25.31 -17.19 -36.36
C ASP A 448 -25.68 -16.10 -37.40
N LEU A 449 -26.89 -15.52 -37.32
CA LEU A 449 -27.32 -14.38 -38.13
C LEU A 449 -26.59 -13.09 -37.81
N VAL A 450 -26.33 -12.80 -36.53
CA VAL A 450 -25.56 -11.61 -36.10
C VAL A 450 -24.08 -11.78 -36.46
N ALA A 451 -23.53 -12.98 -36.34
CA ALA A 451 -22.15 -13.28 -36.74
C ALA A 451 -21.96 -13.21 -38.28
N ALA A 452 -22.96 -13.66 -39.02
CA ALA A 452 -22.94 -13.58 -40.49
C ALA A 452 -23.10 -12.11 -40.98
N ALA A 453 -23.89 -11.30 -40.26
CA ALA A 453 -24.05 -9.87 -40.59
C ALA A 453 -22.78 -9.04 -40.23
N ALA A 454 -21.96 -9.51 -39.30
CA ALA A 454 -20.70 -8.86 -38.89
C ALA A 454 -19.47 -9.34 -39.72
N GLY A 455 -19.62 -10.22 -40.70
CA GLY A 455 -18.52 -10.73 -41.51
C GLY A 455 -17.51 -11.61 -40.73
N ALA A 456 -17.90 -12.12 -39.57
CA ALA A 456 -17.05 -12.95 -38.73
C ALA A 456 -17.11 -14.42 -39.16
N THR A 457 -15.99 -15.06 -39.38
CA THR A 457 -15.88 -16.49 -39.71
C THR A 457 -16.42 -17.33 -38.56
N PRO A 458 -17.29 -18.33 -38.78
CA PRO A 458 -17.81 -19.15 -37.70
C PRO A 458 -16.68 -19.89 -36.97
N PRO A 459 -16.73 -20.02 -35.64
CA PRO A 459 -15.66 -20.62 -34.84
C PRO A 459 -15.39 -22.07 -35.28
N SER A 460 -14.14 -22.43 -35.42
CA SER A 460 -13.70 -23.75 -35.87
C SER A 460 -14.20 -24.86 -34.94
N PRO A 461 -14.31 -26.14 -35.42
CA PRO A 461 -14.70 -27.27 -34.61
C PRO A 461 -13.82 -27.42 -33.35
N ALA A 462 -12.54 -27.04 -33.43
CA ALA A 462 -11.61 -27.03 -32.31
C ALA A 462 -12.01 -25.98 -31.30
N HIS A 463 -12.52 -24.80 -31.69
CA HIS A 463 -13.01 -23.73 -30.78
C HIS A 463 -14.26 -24.19 -30.03
N ARG A 464 -15.17 -24.89 -30.69
CA ARG A 464 -16.38 -25.47 -30.07
C ARG A 464 -16.04 -26.58 -29.07
N ALA A 465 -15.06 -27.43 -29.36
CA ALA A 465 -14.58 -28.48 -28.45
C ALA A 465 -13.92 -27.87 -27.20
N VAL A 466 -13.15 -26.76 -27.34
CA VAL A 466 -12.52 -26.05 -26.23
C VAL A 466 -13.56 -25.34 -25.35
N GLN A 467 -14.59 -24.74 -25.93
CA GLN A 467 -15.70 -24.16 -25.17
C GLN A 467 -16.48 -25.21 -24.37
N ARG A 468 -16.77 -26.39 -24.93
CA ARG A 468 -17.40 -27.50 -24.21
C ARG A 468 -16.54 -27.98 -23.04
N SER A 469 -15.23 -28.15 -23.23
CA SER A 469 -14.33 -28.57 -22.16
C SER A 469 -14.18 -27.52 -21.03
N ALA A 470 -14.32 -26.22 -21.34
CA ALA A 470 -14.32 -25.17 -20.33
C ALA A 470 -15.60 -25.17 -19.50
N VAL A 471 -16.76 -25.43 -20.12
CA VAL A 471 -18.05 -25.58 -19.44
C VAL A 471 -18.05 -26.82 -18.53
N GLU A 472 -17.52 -27.95 -19.00
CA GLU A 472 -17.41 -29.19 -18.23
C GLU A 472 -16.51 -29.00 -17.00
N ARG A 473 -15.36 -28.31 -17.15
CA ARG A 473 -14.48 -27.99 -16.01
C ARG A 473 -15.11 -27.04 -15.00
N HIS A 474 -15.90 -26.08 -15.45
CA HIS A 474 -16.64 -25.20 -14.53
C HIS A 474 -17.69 -25.98 -13.73
N LEU A 475 -18.36 -26.94 -14.34
CA LEU A 475 -19.30 -27.85 -13.68
C LEU A 475 -18.60 -28.72 -12.62
N THR A 476 -17.39 -29.20 -12.88
CA THR A 476 -16.61 -30.00 -11.91
C THR A 476 -16.25 -29.21 -10.64
N ILE A 477 -15.80 -27.95 -10.77
CA ILE A 477 -15.53 -27.08 -9.62
C ILE A 477 -16.83 -26.78 -8.88
N GLN A 478 -17.89 -26.45 -9.60
CA GLN A 478 -19.18 -26.16 -9.02
C GLN A 478 -19.75 -27.38 -8.28
N ALA A 479 -19.59 -28.58 -8.85
CA ALA A 479 -19.96 -29.83 -8.21
C ALA A 479 -19.20 -30.06 -6.89
N THR A 480 -17.88 -29.87 -6.89
CA THR A 480 -17.04 -30.06 -5.71
C THR A 480 -17.38 -29.07 -4.60
N VAL A 481 -17.57 -27.80 -4.94
CA VAL A 481 -17.96 -26.76 -3.98
C VAL A 481 -19.39 -27.03 -3.46
N THR A 482 -20.32 -27.38 -4.34
CA THR A 482 -21.71 -27.72 -3.97
C THR A 482 -21.76 -28.90 -3.01
N TRP A 483 -21.01 -29.94 -3.31
CA TRP A 483 -20.93 -31.10 -2.40
C TRP A 483 -20.35 -30.71 -1.03
N SER A 484 -19.24 -29.93 -1.02
CA SER A 484 -18.67 -29.40 0.21
C SER A 484 -19.68 -28.59 1.01
N TYR A 485 -20.44 -27.69 0.35
CA TYR A 485 -21.47 -26.87 0.96
C TYR A 485 -22.60 -27.69 1.57
N ARG A 486 -23.11 -28.73 0.85
CA ARG A 486 -24.18 -29.63 1.34
C ARG A 486 -23.81 -30.39 2.60
N THR A 487 -22.52 -30.57 2.88
CA THR A 487 -22.06 -31.25 4.11
C THR A 487 -21.85 -30.27 5.27
N LEU A 488 -22.12 -28.98 5.10
CA LEU A 488 -22.06 -27.99 6.18
C LEU A 488 -23.31 -28.06 7.04
N GLY A 489 -23.12 -27.98 8.36
CA GLY A 489 -24.24 -27.69 9.26
C GLY A 489 -24.80 -26.27 9.06
N PRO A 490 -26.00 -25.97 9.53
CA PRO A 490 -26.68 -24.67 9.28
C PRO A 490 -25.84 -23.45 9.67
N ARG A 491 -25.14 -23.50 10.82
CA ARG A 491 -24.30 -22.40 11.32
C ARG A 491 -23.09 -22.16 10.40
N ALA A 492 -22.37 -23.21 10.00
CA ALA A 492 -21.22 -23.09 9.10
C ALA A 492 -21.64 -22.66 7.70
N ALA A 493 -22.79 -23.15 7.18
CA ALA A 493 -23.32 -22.70 5.90
C ALA A 493 -23.70 -21.22 5.91
N ARG A 494 -24.34 -20.73 6.99
CA ARG A 494 -24.65 -19.31 7.17
C ARG A 494 -23.38 -18.46 7.24
N LEU A 495 -22.41 -18.88 8.06
CA LEU A 495 -21.13 -18.17 8.16
C LEU A 495 -20.45 -18.08 6.80
N LEU A 496 -20.37 -19.16 6.02
CA LEU A 496 -19.79 -19.14 4.68
C LEU A 496 -20.49 -18.14 3.76
N ARG A 497 -21.86 -18.14 3.75
CA ARG A 497 -22.62 -17.19 2.97
C ARG A 497 -22.32 -15.74 3.37
N TRP A 498 -22.31 -15.46 4.67
CA TRP A 498 -22.08 -14.12 5.21
C TRP A 498 -20.64 -13.62 5.01
N LEU A 499 -19.64 -14.50 5.08
CA LEU A 499 -18.26 -14.16 4.76
C LEU A 499 -18.07 -13.76 3.28
N SER A 500 -18.99 -14.13 2.40
CA SER A 500 -18.88 -13.81 0.97
C SER A 500 -19.05 -12.31 0.66
N VAL A 501 -19.58 -11.52 1.60
CA VAL A 501 -19.72 -10.06 1.41
C VAL A 501 -18.41 -9.31 1.58
N PHE A 502 -17.41 -9.92 2.24
CA PHE A 502 -16.08 -9.34 2.42
C PHE A 502 -15.23 -9.48 1.16
N ALA A 503 -14.52 -8.41 0.81
CA ALA A 503 -13.65 -8.39 -0.35
C ALA A 503 -12.29 -9.08 -0.10
N GLY A 504 -11.78 -9.00 1.14
CA GLY A 504 -10.48 -9.49 1.57
C GLY A 504 -10.53 -10.51 2.71
N PRO A 505 -9.37 -10.80 3.31
CA PRO A 505 -9.28 -11.64 4.50
C PRO A 505 -9.82 -10.91 5.72
N VAL A 506 -10.48 -11.65 6.60
CA VAL A 506 -11.02 -11.15 7.88
C VAL A 506 -10.28 -11.76 9.07
N ASP A 507 -10.22 -11.06 10.19
CA ASP A 507 -9.73 -11.59 11.45
C ASP A 507 -10.84 -12.25 12.28
N LEU A 508 -10.46 -12.92 13.38
CA LEU A 508 -11.41 -13.59 14.24
C LEU A 508 -12.44 -12.63 14.84
N ALA A 509 -12.00 -11.45 15.28
CA ALA A 509 -12.89 -10.45 15.86
C ALA A 509 -13.97 -9.97 14.86
N THR A 510 -13.64 -9.89 13.58
CA THR A 510 -14.59 -9.61 12.50
C THR A 510 -15.61 -10.75 12.35
N VAL A 511 -15.16 -12.01 12.44
CA VAL A 511 -16.07 -13.18 12.36
C VAL A 511 -17.00 -13.24 13.57
N GLU A 512 -16.49 -12.97 14.78
CA GLU A 512 -17.28 -12.85 16.02
C GLU A 512 -18.36 -11.77 15.87
N TRP A 513 -17.95 -10.59 15.41
CA TRP A 513 -18.87 -9.47 15.21
C TRP A 513 -19.95 -9.80 14.17
N LEU A 514 -19.59 -10.55 13.12
CA LEU A 514 -20.51 -10.91 12.04
C LEU A 514 -21.64 -11.85 12.52
N LEU A 515 -21.35 -12.80 13.40
CA LEU A 515 -22.30 -13.82 13.82
C LEU A 515 -23.11 -13.44 15.05
N ASP A 516 -22.68 -12.54 15.91
CA ASP A 516 -23.18 -12.31 17.29
C ASP A 516 -23.22 -13.59 18.16
N ASP A 517 -22.34 -14.55 17.86
CA ASP A 517 -22.28 -15.86 18.50
C ASP A 517 -20.88 -16.43 18.38
N ASP A 518 -20.54 -17.46 19.18
CA ASP A 518 -19.23 -18.10 19.10
C ASP A 518 -18.95 -18.64 17.69
N PRO A 519 -17.95 -18.11 16.97
CA PRO A 519 -17.65 -18.50 15.61
C PRO A 519 -16.71 -19.69 15.51
N LEU A 520 -16.09 -20.15 16.60
CA LEU A 520 -14.98 -21.10 16.57
C LEU A 520 -15.39 -22.43 15.93
N ASP A 521 -16.52 -23.02 16.36
CA ASP A 521 -17.02 -24.27 15.79
C ASP A 521 -17.36 -24.14 14.29
N PRO A 522 -18.22 -23.20 13.84
CA PRO A 522 -18.53 -23.07 12.43
C PRO A 522 -17.32 -22.68 11.58
N LEU A 523 -16.41 -21.86 12.11
CA LEU A 523 -15.19 -21.46 11.42
C LEU A 523 -14.20 -22.63 11.27
N SER A 524 -14.01 -23.43 12.32
CA SER A 524 -13.18 -24.64 12.28
C SER A 524 -13.70 -25.61 11.22
N VAL A 525 -15.01 -25.82 11.14
CA VAL A 525 -15.63 -26.64 10.10
C VAL A 525 -15.34 -26.10 8.70
N LEU A 526 -15.36 -24.77 8.49
CA LEU A 526 -15.07 -24.17 7.20
C LEU A 526 -13.60 -24.30 6.83
N VAL A 527 -12.70 -24.13 7.78
CA VAL A 527 -11.25 -24.30 7.57
C VAL A 527 -10.94 -25.78 7.28
N ASP A 528 -11.47 -26.69 8.08
CA ASP A 528 -11.29 -28.14 7.91
C ASP A 528 -11.77 -28.63 6.55
N LYS A 529 -12.82 -28.00 6.02
CA LYS A 529 -13.36 -28.32 4.69
C LYS A 529 -12.72 -27.53 3.56
N SER A 530 -11.67 -26.77 3.83
CA SER A 530 -10.98 -25.89 2.87
C SER A 530 -11.90 -24.92 2.13
N MET A 531 -13.04 -24.58 2.74
CA MET A 531 -13.93 -23.56 2.23
C MET A 531 -13.44 -22.15 2.61
N VAL A 532 -12.64 -22.05 3.66
CA VAL A 532 -11.95 -20.87 4.14
C VAL A 532 -10.51 -21.25 4.45
N LEU A 533 -9.56 -20.43 4.08
CA LEU A 533 -8.15 -20.59 4.38
C LEU A 533 -7.80 -19.80 5.63
N ALA A 534 -7.18 -20.44 6.62
CA ALA A 534 -6.62 -19.78 7.79
C ALA A 534 -5.15 -19.47 7.52
N GLU A 535 -4.77 -18.19 7.63
CA GLU A 535 -3.41 -17.71 7.45
C GLU A 535 -2.89 -17.18 8.80
N PRO A 536 -1.96 -17.88 9.46
CA PRO A 536 -1.38 -17.39 10.71
C PRO A 536 -0.51 -16.17 10.47
N ARG A 537 -0.67 -15.14 11.31
CA ARG A 537 0.14 -13.93 11.32
C ARG A 537 0.63 -13.64 12.73
N ALA A 538 1.64 -12.81 12.88
CA ALA A 538 2.16 -12.42 14.18
C ALA A 538 1.12 -11.75 15.09
N SER A 539 0.07 -11.15 14.53
CA SER A 539 -1.02 -10.48 15.24
C SER A 539 -2.27 -11.35 15.44
N GLY A 540 -2.24 -12.64 15.07
CA GLY A 540 -3.40 -13.52 15.07
C GLY A 540 -3.63 -14.17 13.70
N SER A 541 -4.64 -15.03 13.59
CA SER A 541 -5.01 -15.67 12.32
C SER A 541 -5.95 -14.79 11.50
N THR A 542 -5.77 -14.78 10.19
CA THR A 542 -6.72 -14.20 9.24
C THR A 542 -7.35 -15.31 8.39
N TYR A 543 -8.59 -15.09 7.97
CA TYR A 543 -9.42 -16.06 7.28
C TYR A 543 -9.80 -15.52 5.91
N ARG A 544 -9.45 -16.26 4.87
CA ARG A 544 -9.68 -15.85 3.47
C ARG A 544 -10.47 -16.88 2.70
N MET A 545 -11.42 -16.44 1.90
CA MET A 545 -12.18 -17.25 0.98
C MET A 545 -11.62 -17.13 -0.44
N LEU A 546 -11.44 -18.25 -1.13
CA LEU A 546 -11.04 -18.23 -2.53
C LEU A 546 -12.18 -17.74 -3.42
N ASP A 547 -11.88 -17.00 -4.49
CA ASP A 547 -12.87 -16.37 -5.34
C ASP A 547 -13.96 -17.30 -5.91
N PRO A 548 -13.67 -18.53 -6.38
CA PRO A 548 -14.72 -19.42 -6.83
C PRO A 548 -15.68 -19.84 -5.71
N ILE A 549 -15.16 -19.98 -4.48
CA ILE A 549 -15.96 -20.32 -3.30
C ILE A 549 -16.79 -19.10 -2.88
N ARG A 550 -16.18 -17.90 -2.90
CA ARG A 550 -16.86 -16.65 -2.59
C ARG A 550 -18.02 -16.39 -3.56
N ALA A 551 -17.78 -16.54 -4.86
CA ALA A 551 -18.82 -16.40 -5.88
C ALA A 551 -19.97 -17.40 -5.69
N TYR A 552 -19.65 -18.65 -5.32
CA TYR A 552 -20.67 -19.66 -4.99
C TYR A 552 -21.43 -19.28 -3.72
N ALA A 553 -20.74 -18.89 -2.64
CA ALA A 553 -21.33 -18.52 -1.36
C ALA A 553 -22.23 -17.26 -1.51
N ALA A 554 -21.82 -16.28 -2.34
CA ALA A 554 -22.62 -15.10 -2.65
C ALA A 554 -23.93 -15.46 -3.37
N ARG A 555 -23.91 -16.38 -4.33
CA ARG A 555 -25.15 -16.90 -4.95
C ARG A 555 -26.05 -17.56 -3.92
N ARG A 556 -25.49 -18.39 -3.04
CA ARG A 556 -26.23 -19.04 -1.95
C ARG A 556 -26.78 -18.04 -0.95
N LEU A 557 -26.10 -16.90 -0.74
CA LEU A 557 -26.58 -15.79 0.09
C LEU A 557 -27.85 -15.17 -0.50
N VAL A 558 -27.85 -14.90 -1.80
CA VAL A 558 -29.02 -14.38 -2.53
C VAL A 558 -30.18 -15.37 -2.50
N GLU A 559 -29.89 -16.65 -2.83
CA GLU A 559 -30.90 -17.74 -2.82
C GLU A 559 -31.55 -17.95 -1.43
N ALA A 560 -30.76 -17.69 -0.36
CA ALA A 560 -31.26 -17.75 1.01
C ALA A 560 -32.05 -16.50 1.44
N GLY A 561 -32.12 -15.47 0.62
CA GLY A 561 -32.75 -14.19 0.95
C GLY A 561 -32.03 -13.38 2.03
N GLU A 562 -30.75 -13.73 2.33
CA GLU A 562 -29.97 -13.14 3.41
C GLU A 562 -29.09 -11.95 2.95
N GLU A 563 -29.01 -11.65 1.64
CA GLU A 563 -28.05 -10.70 1.06
C GLU A 563 -28.14 -9.31 1.71
N ARG A 564 -29.34 -8.76 1.82
CA ARG A 564 -29.54 -7.43 2.39
C ARG A 564 -29.04 -7.37 3.83
N VAL A 565 -29.40 -8.34 4.64
CA VAL A 565 -29.02 -8.38 6.07
C VAL A 565 -27.50 -8.50 6.22
N ALA A 566 -26.88 -9.40 5.45
CA ALA A 566 -25.42 -9.61 5.52
C ALA A 566 -24.64 -8.37 5.07
N ARG A 567 -25.08 -7.72 3.99
CA ARG A 567 -24.43 -6.51 3.46
C ARG A 567 -24.64 -5.28 4.35
N ASP A 568 -25.85 -5.11 4.90
CA ASP A 568 -26.12 -4.01 5.83
C ASP A 568 -25.29 -4.19 7.11
N ARG A 569 -25.10 -5.46 7.55
CA ARG A 569 -24.22 -5.77 8.66
C ARG A 569 -22.74 -5.51 8.33
N HIS A 570 -22.29 -5.78 7.10
CA HIS A 570 -20.97 -5.42 6.63
C HIS A 570 -20.74 -3.89 6.63
N VAL A 571 -21.76 -3.10 6.23
CA VAL A 571 -21.70 -1.62 6.33
C VAL A 571 -21.56 -1.18 7.79
N ALA A 572 -22.33 -1.77 8.69
CA ALA A 572 -22.24 -1.47 10.12
C ALA A 572 -20.87 -1.88 10.70
N TRP A 573 -20.32 -3.03 10.26
CA TRP A 573 -18.95 -3.42 10.60
C TRP A 573 -17.92 -2.41 10.10
N ALA A 574 -18.04 -1.92 8.86
CA ALA A 574 -17.14 -0.93 8.29
C ALA A 574 -17.16 0.39 9.08
N ALA A 575 -18.34 0.85 9.50
CA ALA A 575 -18.50 2.02 10.37
C ALA A 575 -17.85 1.78 11.73
N HIS A 576 -18.08 0.62 12.36
CA HIS A 576 -17.46 0.24 13.62
C HIS A 576 -15.92 0.13 13.51
N ALA A 577 -15.40 -0.39 12.39
CA ALA A 577 -13.96 -0.48 12.15
C ALA A 577 -13.31 0.92 12.07
N LEU A 578 -14.00 1.91 11.48
CA LEU A 578 -13.55 3.31 11.46
C LEU A 578 -13.53 3.92 12.88
N GLU A 579 -14.58 3.69 13.66
CA GLU A 579 -14.64 4.15 15.04
C GLU A 579 -13.51 3.55 15.88
N ARG A 580 -13.29 2.24 15.78
CA ARG A 580 -12.22 1.53 16.48
C ARG A 580 -10.81 1.99 16.09
N ALA A 581 -10.59 2.43 14.87
CA ALA A 581 -9.29 2.96 14.44
C ALA A 581 -8.87 4.20 15.25
N GLY A 582 -9.82 4.92 15.85
CA GLY A 582 -9.59 6.05 16.75
C GLY A 582 -9.58 5.70 18.25
N LEU A 583 -9.68 4.41 18.62
CA LEU A 583 -9.72 3.93 19.99
C LEU A 583 -8.51 3.05 20.32
N GLY A 584 -7.99 3.18 21.55
CA GLY A 584 -6.98 2.28 22.08
C GLY A 584 -7.57 0.93 22.56
N PRO A 585 -6.72 -0.02 22.98
CA PRO A 585 -7.17 -1.32 23.49
C PRO A 585 -8.09 -1.22 24.70
N ASP A 586 -8.00 -0.13 25.46
CA ASP A 586 -8.82 0.18 26.63
C ASP A 586 -10.12 0.94 26.29
N GLY A 587 -10.41 1.10 25.01
CA GLY A 587 -11.58 1.84 24.52
C GLY A 587 -11.49 3.36 24.64
N ARG A 588 -10.35 3.90 25.05
CA ARG A 588 -10.15 5.35 25.13
C ARG A 588 -9.74 5.96 23.79
N PRO A 589 -10.14 7.20 23.48
CA PRO A 589 -9.71 7.88 22.27
C PRO A 589 -8.19 8.01 22.21
N VAL A 590 -7.59 7.45 21.16
CA VAL A 590 -6.16 7.60 20.83
C VAL A 590 -5.98 8.44 19.58
N THR A 591 -4.75 8.81 19.28
CA THR A 591 -4.46 9.49 18.02
C THR A 591 -4.79 8.59 16.84
N LEU A 592 -5.63 9.06 15.91
CA LEU A 592 -5.99 8.28 14.73
C LEU A 592 -4.75 8.07 13.84
N SER A 593 -4.41 6.81 13.63
CA SER A 593 -3.39 6.42 12.65
C SER A 593 -4.06 6.03 11.34
N LEU A 594 -3.75 6.76 10.28
CA LEU A 594 -4.28 6.47 8.93
C LEU A 594 -3.74 5.15 8.35
N TYR A 595 -2.61 4.66 8.85
CA TYR A 595 -2.12 3.33 8.50
C TYR A 595 -3.06 2.19 8.92
N ALA A 596 -3.89 2.41 9.95
CA ALA A 596 -4.89 1.43 10.36
C ALA A 596 -6.01 1.25 9.33
N LEU A 597 -6.24 2.25 8.46
CA LEU A 597 -7.29 2.21 7.45
C LEU A 597 -6.80 1.61 6.12
N ASP A 598 -5.50 1.62 5.84
CA ASP A 598 -4.96 1.10 4.56
C ASP A 598 -5.34 -0.35 4.27
N PRO A 599 -5.25 -1.32 5.22
CA PRO A 599 -5.67 -2.69 4.97
C PRO A 599 -7.19 -2.85 4.81
N LEU A 600 -7.99 -1.89 5.31
CA LEU A 600 -9.46 -1.91 5.24
C LEU A 600 -10.01 -1.30 3.95
N ALA A 601 -9.18 -0.69 3.12
CA ALA A 601 -9.60 0.08 1.94
C ALA A 601 -10.54 -0.70 1.00
N GLY A 602 -10.30 -1.99 0.78
CA GLY A 602 -11.15 -2.86 -0.03
C GLY A 602 -12.55 -3.02 0.55
N GLU A 603 -12.63 -3.25 1.85
CA GLU A 603 -13.90 -3.44 2.57
C GLU A 603 -14.71 -2.15 2.65
N LEU A 604 -14.05 -1.03 2.92
CA LEU A 604 -14.70 0.28 2.96
C LEU A 604 -15.32 0.67 1.61
N ARG A 605 -14.60 0.37 0.51
CA ARG A 605 -15.14 0.54 -0.85
C ARG A 605 -16.31 -0.40 -1.15
N ALA A 606 -16.24 -1.65 -0.68
CA ALA A 606 -17.33 -2.62 -0.85
C ALA A 606 -18.59 -2.18 -0.09
N ALA A 607 -18.43 -1.64 1.13
CA ALA A 607 -19.53 -1.08 1.93
C ALA A 607 -20.14 0.15 1.25
N LEU A 608 -19.32 1.10 0.79
CA LEU A 608 -19.80 2.30 0.06
C LEU A 608 -20.56 1.92 -1.21
N ARG A 609 -20.09 0.91 -1.95
CA ARG A 609 -20.78 0.42 -3.15
C ARG A 609 -22.15 -0.14 -2.82
N TRP A 610 -22.26 -0.94 -1.77
CA TRP A 610 -23.58 -1.44 -1.34
C TRP A 610 -24.51 -0.29 -1.01
N CYS A 611 -24.05 0.71 -0.27
CA CYS A 611 -24.83 1.90 0.04
C CYS A 611 -25.29 2.67 -1.22
N ALA A 612 -24.43 2.73 -2.25
CA ALA A 612 -24.74 3.40 -3.51
C ALA A 612 -25.69 2.61 -4.42
N ASN A 613 -25.77 1.27 -4.30
CA ASN A 613 -26.54 0.43 -5.23
C ASN A 613 -27.80 -0.21 -4.62
N GLY A 614 -27.86 -0.47 -3.31
CA GLY A 614 -28.96 -1.23 -2.73
C GLY A 614 -29.19 -1.02 -1.23
N GLY A 615 -28.18 -0.56 -0.51
CA GLY A 615 -28.23 -0.25 0.92
C GLY A 615 -28.76 1.15 1.22
N SER A 616 -28.59 1.57 2.49
CA SER A 616 -28.90 2.93 2.93
C SER A 616 -27.84 3.92 2.43
N ALA A 617 -28.25 4.87 1.61
CA ALA A 617 -27.36 5.93 1.14
C ALA A 617 -26.94 6.85 2.30
N ARG A 618 -27.81 7.04 3.30
CA ARG A 618 -27.47 7.75 4.54
C ARG A 618 -26.28 7.11 5.28
N ALA A 619 -26.30 5.78 5.42
CA ALA A 619 -25.16 5.06 6.02
C ALA A 619 -23.88 5.26 5.19
N GLY A 620 -23.99 5.28 3.86
CA GLY A 620 -22.89 5.57 2.94
C GLY A 620 -22.33 6.98 3.12
N LEU A 621 -23.17 8.01 3.30
CA LEU A 621 -22.72 9.39 3.56
C LEU A 621 -21.92 9.48 4.88
N ARG A 622 -22.40 8.82 5.92
CA ARG A 622 -21.70 8.78 7.22
C ARG A 622 -20.37 8.03 7.14
N LEU A 623 -20.36 6.90 6.43
CA LEU A 623 -19.13 6.14 6.18
C LEU A 623 -18.11 6.99 5.40
N ALA A 624 -18.55 7.72 4.38
CA ALA A 624 -17.72 8.65 3.61
C ALA A 624 -17.13 9.75 4.50
N GLY A 625 -17.91 10.31 5.42
CA GLY A 625 -17.44 11.31 6.40
C GLY A 625 -16.28 10.82 7.26
N GLY A 626 -16.32 9.54 7.68
CA GLY A 626 -15.23 8.91 8.45
C GLY A 626 -13.93 8.70 7.64
N LEU A 627 -14.01 8.73 6.31
CA LEU A 627 -12.87 8.51 5.40
C LEU A 627 -12.19 9.81 4.95
N ASP A 628 -12.71 10.99 5.29
CA ASP A 628 -12.20 12.30 4.83
C ASP A 628 -10.67 12.41 4.89
N GLN A 629 -10.09 12.22 6.06
CA GLN A 629 -8.65 12.37 6.26
C GLN A 629 -7.85 11.35 5.49
N TRP A 630 -8.32 10.11 5.46
CA TRP A 630 -7.64 9.05 4.73
C TRP A 630 -7.60 9.33 3.22
N TRP A 631 -8.70 9.76 2.61
CA TRP A 631 -8.75 10.12 1.20
C TRP A 631 -7.82 11.30 0.88
N ARG A 632 -7.84 12.36 1.69
CA ARG A 632 -6.99 13.55 1.46
C ARG A 632 -5.50 13.21 1.58
N GLU A 633 -5.10 12.51 2.63
CA GLU A 633 -3.70 12.16 2.86
C GLU A 633 -3.17 11.05 1.91
N ARG A 634 -4.07 10.33 1.23
CA ARG A 634 -3.72 9.38 0.17
C ARG A 634 -3.90 9.97 -1.24
N GLY A 635 -4.33 11.23 -1.37
CA GLY A 635 -4.56 11.90 -2.67
C GLY A 635 -5.72 11.30 -3.46
N LEU A 636 -6.75 10.81 -2.76
CA LEU A 636 -7.91 10.12 -3.32
C LEU A 636 -9.17 11.00 -3.35
N SER A 637 -9.02 12.34 -3.39
CA SER A 637 -10.14 13.28 -3.36
C SER A 637 -11.15 13.05 -4.48
N ARG A 638 -10.70 12.66 -5.69
CA ARG A 638 -11.59 12.28 -6.80
C ARG A 638 -12.43 11.05 -6.51
N GLU A 639 -11.84 10.05 -5.85
CA GLU A 639 -12.59 8.86 -5.43
C GLU A 639 -13.67 9.24 -4.42
N ALA A 640 -13.35 10.09 -3.45
CA ALA A 640 -14.31 10.61 -2.48
C ALA A 640 -15.50 11.29 -3.16
N ARG A 641 -15.23 12.23 -4.09
CA ARG A 641 -16.26 12.93 -4.86
C ARG A 641 -17.12 11.97 -5.69
N LEU A 642 -16.51 10.99 -6.34
CA LEU A 642 -17.23 9.96 -7.11
C LEU A 642 -18.22 9.18 -6.23
N TRP A 643 -17.79 8.76 -5.03
CA TRP A 643 -18.68 8.07 -4.10
C TRP A 643 -19.81 8.97 -3.63
N LEU A 644 -19.53 10.23 -3.30
CA LEU A 644 -20.56 11.19 -2.92
C LEU A 644 -21.59 11.41 -4.03
N PHE A 645 -21.16 11.60 -5.29
CA PHE A 645 -22.08 11.72 -6.42
C PHE A 645 -22.98 10.50 -6.61
N ARG A 646 -22.43 9.29 -6.44
CA ARG A 646 -23.22 8.05 -6.53
C ARG A 646 -24.26 7.95 -5.41
N LEU A 647 -23.85 8.32 -4.19
CA LEU A 647 -24.78 8.35 -3.05
C LEU A 647 -25.88 9.39 -3.26
N TYR A 648 -25.57 10.58 -3.82
CA TYR A 648 -26.58 11.58 -4.18
C TYR A 648 -27.56 11.05 -5.24
N GLY A 649 -27.04 10.38 -6.28
CA GLY A 649 -27.85 9.71 -7.29
C GLY A 649 -28.79 8.67 -6.67
N ARG A 650 -28.24 7.82 -5.79
CA ARG A 650 -29.01 6.79 -5.07
C ARG A 650 -30.13 7.38 -4.22
N ILE A 651 -29.86 8.50 -3.50
CA ILE A 651 -30.88 9.20 -2.71
C ILE A 651 -32.01 9.71 -3.63
N ALA A 652 -31.65 10.32 -4.76
CA ALA A 652 -32.60 10.81 -5.72
C ALA A 652 -33.51 9.70 -6.32
N GLU A 653 -32.94 8.51 -6.55
CA GLU A 653 -33.67 7.34 -7.06
C GLU A 653 -34.54 6.66 -5.99
N SER A 654 -34.01 6.49 -4.77
CA SER A 654 -34.68 5.75 -3.70
C SER A 654 -35.73 6.56 -2.95
N GLY A 655 -35.65 7.88 -2.99
CA GLY A 655 -36.45 8.78 -2.16
C GLY A 655 -36.11 8.65 -0.66
N GLU A 656 -34.95 8.12 -0.29
CA GLU A 656 -34.50 7.99 1.11
C GLU A 656 -34.47 9.37 1.77
N SER A 657 -35.13 9.52 2.90
CA SER A 657 -35.13 10.77 3.67
C SER A 657 -33.81 10.93 4.41
N ILE A 658 -33.06 11.95 4.07
CA ILE A 658 -31.77 12.27 4.69
C ILE A 658 -31.94 13.49 5.59
N PRO A 659 -31.55 13.41 6.86
CA PRO A 659 -31.54 14.56 7.77
C PRO A 659 -30.63 15.68 7.25
N GLU A 660 -31.02 16.93 7.47
CA GLU A 660 -30.24 18.09 7.04
C GLU A 660 -28.82 18.12 7.60
N ALA A 661 -28.59 17.55 8.79
CA ALA A 661 -27.27 17.40 9.38
C ALA A 661 -26.37 16.47 8.55
N ASP A 662 -26.90 15.34 8.06
CA ASP A 662 -26.17 14.41 7.20
C ASP A 662 -25.89 15.03 5.80
N TRP A 663 -26.83 15.84 5.27
CA TRP A 663 -26.62 16.62 4.05
C TRP A 663 -25.54 17.68 4.23
N ALA A 664 -25.56 18.44 5.33
CA ALA A 664 -24.57 19.45 5.61
C ALA A 664 -23.16 18.85 5.70
N ALA A 665 -23.02 17.72 6.41
CA ALA A 665 -21.74 17.00 6.52
C ALA A 665 -21.26 16.49 5.15
N ALA A 666 -22.16 15.92 4.33
CA ALA A 666 -21.83 15.41 3.00
C ALA A 666 -21.40 16.52 2.03
N TYR A 667 -22.12 17.64 2.00
CA TYR A 667 -21.78 18.78 1.15
C TYR A 667 -20.48 19.46 1.61
N HIS A 668 -20.25 19.57 2.92
CA HIS A 668 -19.00 20.05 3.46
C HIS A 668 -17.83 19.17 3.05
N LEU A 669 -17.97 17.84 3.19
CA LEU A 669 -16.99 16.87 2.73
C LEU A 669 -16.70 17.03 1.22
N HIS A 670 -17.74 17.18 0.42
CA HIS A 670 -17.62 17.39 -1.03
C HIS A 670 -16.84 18.66 -1.35
N SER A 671 -17.15 19.77 -0.68
CA SER A 671 -16.44 21.03 -0.81
C SER A 671 -14.94 20.89 -0.53
N LEU A 672 -14.56 20.26 0.58
CA LEU A 672 -13.16 20.02 0.95
C LEU A 672 -12.40 19.20 -0.11
N HIS A 673 -13.03 18.19 -0.70
CA HIS A 673 -12.40 17.38 -1.73
C HIS A 673 -12.37 18.07 -3.11
N ALA A 674 -13.33 18.95 -3.39
CA ALA A 674 -13.30 19.77 -4.59
C ALA A 674 -12.13 20.78 -4.55
N GLY A 675 -11.93 21.45 -3.41
CA GLY A 675 -10.78 22.34 -3.20
C GLY A 675 -9.44 21.62 -3.30
N ALA A 676 -9.33 20.41 -2.72
CA ALA A 676 -8.12 19.60 -2.82
C ALA A 676 -7.79 19.17 -4.27
N ASP A 677 -8.78 19.09 -5.16
CA ASP A 677 -8.62 18.82 -6.60
C ASP A 677 -8.44 20.11 -7.44
N GLY A 678 -8.50 21.32 -6.82
CA GLY A 678 -8.41 22.61 -7.49
C GLY A 678 -9.70 23.04 -8.21
N GLU A 679 -10.83 22.42 -7.91
CA GLU A 679 -12.14 22.72 -8.49
C GLU A 679 -12.88 23.81 -7.67
N PHE A 680 -12.30 25.00 -7.59
CA PHE A 680 -12.75 26.07 -6.66
C PHE A 680 -14.20 26.51 -6.84
N ALA A 681 -14.70 26.51 -8.08
CA ALA A 681 -16.11 26.84 -8.34
C ALA A 681 -17.07 25.78 -7.76
N GLU A 682 -16.69 24.51 -7.81
CA GLU A 682 -17.45 23.42 -7.22
C GLU A 682 -17.33 23.45 -5.69
N GLU A 683 -16.15 23.72 -5.17
CA GLU A 683 -15.89 23.91 -3.75
C GLU A 683 -16.81 24.97 -3.15
N LEU A 684 -16.86 26.16 -3.74
CA LEU A 684 -17.70 27.27 -3.28
C LEU A 684 -19.20 26.89 -3.32
N ARG A 685 -19.64 26.27 -4.41
CA ARG A 685 -21.05 25.84 -4.57
C ARG A 685 -21.48 24.85 -3.50
N PHE A 686 -20.64 23.83 -3.21
CA PHE A 686 -20.95 22.84 -2.18
C PHE A 686 -20.78 23.39 -0.76
N SER A 687 -19.86 24.31 -0.53
CA SER A 687 -19.75 25.05 0.73
C SER A 687 -21.04 25.85 1.05
N GLN A 688 -21.61 26.55 0.06
CA GLN A 688 -22.88 27.25 0.23
C GLN A 688 -24.05 26.31 0.51
N ARG A 689 -24.11 25.13 -0.15
CA ARG A 689 -25.12 24.10 0.13
C ARG A 689 -24.97 23.52 1.54
N ALA A 690 -23.72 23.28 1.97
CA ALA A 690 -23.44 22.79 3.32
C ALA A 690 -23.91 23.79 4.38
N GLU A 691 -23.68 25.08 4.17
CA GLU A 691 -24.12 26.15 5.05
C GLU A 691 -25.66 26.21 5.15
N ALA A 692 -26.35 26.15 4.02
CA ALA A 692 -27.81 26.15 3.99
C ALA A 692 -28.41 24.96 4.77
N ALA A 693 -27.89 23.75 4.53
CA ALA A 693 -28.33 22.55 5.23
C ALA A 693 -27.97 22.58 6.73
N ALA A 694 -26.79 23.09 7.10
CA ALA A 694 -26.38 23.21 8.50
C ALA A 694 -27.29 24.18 9.28
N ARG A 695 -27.70 25.28 8.68
CA ARG A 695 -28.67 26.20 9.29
C ARG A 695 -30.05 25.55 9.47
N GLN A 696 -30.50 24.76 8.51
CA GLN A 696 -31.75 24.01 8.60
C GLN A 696 -31.69 22.92 9.66
N ALA A 697 -30.53 22.29 9.84
CA ALA A 697 -30.33 21.28 10.88
C ALA A 697 -30.42 21.84 12.31
N GLY A 698 -30.17 23.14 12.51
CA GLY A 698 -30.17 23.79 13.81
C GLY A 698 -29.04 23.34 14.75
N ASP A 699 -28.00 22.69 14.21
CA ASP A 699 -26.83 22.22 14.94
C ASP A 699 -25.72 23.28 14.88
N ALA A 700 -25.50 23.99 15.98
CA ALA A 700 -24.51 25.06 16.08
C ALA A 700 -23.08 24.57 15.85
N GLY A 701 -22.72 23.39 16.37
CA GLY A 701 -21.37 22.82 16.18
C GLY A 701 -21.12 22.46 14.71
N LEU A 702 -22.08 21.84 14.06
CA LEU A 702 -22.00 21.53 12.62
C LEU A 702 -21.89 22.80 11.78
N LEU A 703 -22.72 23.81 12.10
CA LEU A 703 -22.67 25.09 11.39
C LEU A 703 -21.31 25.79 11.60
N ALA A 704 -20.72 25.73 12.79
CA ALA A 704 -19.39 26.26 13.02
C ALA A 704 -18.33 25.60 12.14
N ARG A 705 -18.36 24.27 12.01
CA ARG A 705 -17.43 23.51 11.15
C ARG A 705 -17.59 23.87 9.68
N VAL A 706 -18.82 23.97 9.22
CA VAL A 706 -19.12 24.32 7.81
C VAL A 706 -18.69 25.76 7.51
N LEU A 707 -19.00 26.70 8.38
CA LEU A 707 -18.61 28.11 8.21
C LEU A 707 -17.08 28.29 8.27
N ALA A 708 -16.39 27.54 9.14
CA ALA A 708 -14.91 27.50 9.19
C ALA A 708 -14.32 27.04 7.84
N GLY A 709 -14.94 26.04 7.19
CA GLY A 709 -14.53 25.57 5.87
C GLY A 709 -14.73 26.58 4.76
N ARG A 710 -15.61 27.58 4.90
CA ARG A 710 -15.88 28.59 3.90
C ARG A 710 -14.72 29.55 3.64
N ALA A 711 -13.81 29.69 4.59
CA ALA A 711 -12.63 30.52 4.42
C ALA A 711 -11.60 29.88 3.46
N ALA A 712 -11.58 28.55 3.32
CA ALA A 712 -10.58 27.85 2.51
C ALA A 712 -10.64 28.23 1.01
N PRO A 713 -11.79 28.17 0.30
CA PRO A 713 -11.85 28.59 -1.10
C PRO A 713 -11.49 30.07 -1.30
N LEU A 714 -11.78 30.93 -0.35
CA LEU A 714 -11.39 32.35 -0.42
C LEU A 714 -9.87 32.53 -0.27
N ILE A 715 -9.24 31.73 0.59
CA ILE A 715 -7.77 31.70 0.72
C ILE A 715 -7.14 31.22 -0.58
N ASP A 716 -7.65 30.17 -1.18
CA ASP A 716 -7.13 29.59 -2.44
C ASP A 716 -7.31 30.56 -3.63
N MET A 717 -8.38 31.35 -3.62
CA MET A 717 -8.60 32.45 -4.58
C MET A 717 -7.85 33.74 -4.26
N GLY A 718 -7.07 33.79 -3.17
CA GLY A 718 -6.32 35.00 -2.75
C GLY A 718 -7.16 36.11 -2.10
N GLN A 719 -8.41 35.83 -1.73
CA GLN A 719 -9.32 36.79 -1.09
C GLN A 719 -9.11 36.84 0.42
N PHE A 720 -7.90 37.16 0.84
CA PHE A 720 -7.45 37.02 2.23
C PHE A 720 -8.23 37.87 3.25
N ALA A 721 -8.59 39.10 2.87
CA ALA A 721 -9.31 40.02 3.76
C ALA A 721 -10.72 39.47 4.11
N GLU A 722 -11.41 38.95 3.11
CA GLU A 722 -12.72 38.33 3.30
C GLU A 722 -12.64 37.03 4.09
N ALA A 723 -11.63 36.19 3.80
CA ALA A 723 -11.36 34.96 4.57
C ALA A 723 -11.09 35.28 6.05
N GLU A 724 -10.27 36.30 6.34
CA GLU A 724 -9.98 36.76 7.72
C GLU A 724 -11.24 37.23 8.44
N ARG A 725 -12.08 38.01 7.76
CA ARG A 725 -13.34 38.49 8.34
C ARG A 725 -14.24 37.31 8.72
N ILE A 726 -14.41 36.34 7.81
CA ILE A 726 -15.23 35.14 8.06
C ILE A 726 -14.67 34.31 9.23
N CYS A 727 -13.35 34.10 9.28
CA CYS A 727 -12.75 33.34 10.38
C CYS A 727 -13.02 33.99 11.73
N ARG A 728 -12.89 35.32 11.82
CA ARG A 728 -13.17 36.08 13.08
C ARG A 728 -14.65 35.97 13.47
N GLU A 729 -15.53 36.22 12.53
CA GLU A 729 -16.99 36.09 12.77
C GLU A 729 -17.38 34.69 13.22
N VAL A 730 -16.81 33.63 12.64
CA VAL A 730 -17.08 32.24 13.02
C VAL A 730 -16.54 31.94 14.43
N ILE A 731 -15.36 32.42 14.76
CA ILE A 731 -14.76 32.22 16.11
C ILE A 731 -15.59 32.94 17.17
N ASP A 732 -15.98 34.19 16.92
CA ASP A 732 -16.78 34.98 17.88
C ASP A 732 -18.17 34.37 18.04
N TRP A 733 -18.83 34.03 16.94
CA TRP A 733 -20.11 33.35 16.97
C TRP A 733 -20.05 31.99 17.68
N ALA A 734 -19.02 31.18 17.44
CA ALA A 734 -18.85 29.87 18.09
C ALA A 734 -18.61 30.02 19.62
N ARG A 735 -17.97 31.12 20.03
CA ARG A 735 -17.81 31.49 21.45
C ARG A 735 -19.15 31.81 22.09
N GLU A 736 -19.98 32.63 21.43
CA GLU A 736 -21.33 32.96 21.88
C GLU A 736 -22.24 31.71 21.99
N GLN A 737 -22.11 30.77 21.02
CA GLN A 737 -22.87 29.52 21.03
C GLN A 737 -22.29 28.40 21.91
N GLN A 738 -21.16 28.63 22.57
CA GLN A 738 -20.44 27.64 23.38
C GLN A 738 -20.00 26.39 22.60
N VAL A 739 -19.68 26.55 21.32
CA VAL A 739 -19.21 25.48 20.40
C VAL A 739 -17.80 25.77 19.85
N VAL A 740 -16.94 26.36 20.67
CA VAL A 740 -15.58 26.82 20.31
C VAL A 740 -14.74 25.68 19.70
N GLU A 741 -14.95 24.46 20.19
CA GLU A 741 -14.25 23.28 19.69
C GLU A 741 -14.52 23.00 18.22
N ASP A 742 -15.70 23.37 17.71
CA ASP A 742 -16.09 23.14 16.32
C ASP A 742 -15.60 24.23 15.36
N ALA A 743 -15.14 25.37 15.92
CA ALA A 743 -14.50 26.45 15.16
C ALA A 743 -12.97 26.31 15.06
N LEU A 744 -12.37 25.21 15.54
CA LEU A 744 -10.91 25.00 15.54
C LEU A 744 -10.27 25.25 14.17
N PHE A 745 -10.94 24.84 13.10
CA PHE A 745 -10.46 25.01 11.73
C PHE A 745 -10.45 26.50 11.29
N ALA A 746 -11.43 27.30 11.76
CA ALA A 746 -11.39 28.75 11.56
C ALA A 746 -10.20 29.38 12.31
N GLY A 747 -9.85 28.86 13.49
CA GLY A 747 -8.65 29.25 14.23
C GLY A 747 -7.36 29.00 13.46
N TYR A 748 -7.24 27.83 12.82
CA TYR A 748 -6.07 27.53 11.98
C TYR A 748 -5.98 28.46 10.78
N ASN A 749 -7.06 28.61 10.01
CA ASN A 749 -7.10 29.50 8.84
C ASN A 749 -6.78 30.94 9.24
N LEU A 750 -7.33 31.42 10.35
CA LEU A 750 -7.03 32.77 10.86
C LEU A 750 -5.56 32.91 11.26
N ALA A 751 -4.98 31.93 11.96
CA ALA A 751 -3.58 31.96 12.34
C ALA A 751 -2.64 31.96 11.12
N GLU A 752 -2.98 31.25 10.06
CA GLU A 752 -2.26 31.27 8.79
C GLU A 752 -2.34 32.65 8.11
N LEU A 753 -3.52 33.27 8.09
CA LEU A 753 -3.73 34.64 7.55
C LEU A 753 -2.98 35.69 8.37
N LEU A 754 -3.01 35.58 9.70
CA LEU A 754 -2.28 36.47 10.62
C LEU A 754 -0.77 36.32 10.43
N TRP A 755 -0.26 35.09 10.35
CA TRP A 755 1.14 34.81 10.04
C TRP A 755 1.55 35.45 8.71
N ARG A 756 0.74 35.28 7.67
CA ARG A 756 0.98 35.88 6.34
C ARG A 756 1.02 37.40 6.38
N ARG A 757 0.20 38.02 7.20
CA ARG A 757 0.14 39.49 7.39
C ARG A 757 1.26 40.01 8.31
N GLY A 758 1.96 39.12 9.02
CA GLY A 758 2.99 39.50 10.00
C GLY A 758 2.44 39.85 11.37
N ALA A 759 1.16 39.57 11.67
CA ALA A 759 0.55 39.75 13.00
C ALA A 759 0.88 38.54 13.91
N LEU A 760 2.18 38.36 14.19
CA LEU A 760 2.73 37.15 14.78
C LEU A 760 2.32 36.93 16.24
N ASP A 761 2.11 37.97 17.00
CA ASP A 761 1.71 37.90 18.40
C ASP A 761 0.26 37.44 18.53
N GLU A 762 -0.62 38.00 17.71
CA GLU A 762 -2.03 37.60 17.65
C GLU A 762 -2.17 36.14 17.18
N ALA A 763 -1.35 35.73 16.18
CA ALA A 763 -1.32 34.34 15.71
C ALA A 763 -0.89 33.37 16.82
N ALA A 764 0.16 33.72 17.57
CA ALA A 764 0.67 32.89 18.65
C ALA A 764 -0.34 32.74 19.80
N GLU A 765 -1.01 33.85 20.19
CA GLU A 765 -2.06 33.83 21.22
C GLU A 765 -3.24 32.94 20.82
N LEU A 766 -3.73 33.09 19.58
CA LEU A 766 -4.82 32.28 19.04
C LEU A 766 -4.46 30.79 19.03
N LEU A 767 -3.24 30.44 18.58
CA LEU A 767 -2.74 29.07 18.56
C LEU A 767 -2.56 28.49 19.95
N GLY A 768 -2.09 29.29 20.92
CA GLY A 768 -2.01 28.91 22.33
C GLY A 768 -3.37 28.51 22.89
N ALA A 769 -4.40 29.30 22.59
CA ALA A 769 -5.79 29.02 22.98
C ALA A 769 -6.36 27.76 22.27
N SER A 770 -5.93 27.45 21.03
CA SER A 770 -6.40 26.30 20.26
C SER A 770 -5.74 24.98 20.67
N ARG A 771 -4.59 24.99 21.32
CA ARG A 771 -3.77 23.82 21.66
C ARG A 771 -4.50 22.76 22.51
N PRO A 772 -5.21 23.11 23.61
CA PRO A 772 -5.94 22.12 24.41
C PRO A 772 -7.07 21.46 23.62
N VAL A 773 -7.74 22.22 22.74
CA VAL A 773 -8.82 21.69 21.88
C VAL A 773 -8.26 20.69 20.87
N GLU A 774 -7.14 21.04 20.20
CA GLU A 774 -6.44 20.10 19.30
C GLU A 774 -6.05 18.81 20.02
N ALA A 775 -5.47 18.92 21.22
CA ALA A 775 -5.02 17.77 22.01
C ALA A 775 -6.16 16.83 22.43
N ALA A 776 -7.37 17.34 22.58
CA ALA A 776 -8.54 16.55 22.95
C ALA A 776 -9.10 15.70 21.79
N ARG A 777 -8.85 16.10 20.52
CA ARG A 777 -9.43 15.46 19.33
C ARG A 777 -8.45 14.45 18.69
N PRO A 778 -8.82 13.17 18.52
CA PRO A 778 -7.91 12.11 17.99
C PRO A 778 -7.28 12.44 16.64
N VAL A 779 -8.06 12.97 15.69
CA VAL A 779 -7.60 13.34 14.36
C VAL A 779 -6.65 14.53 14.40
N GLU A 780 -7.06 15.59 15.09
CA GLU A 780 -6.29 16.83 15.16
C GLU A 780 -4.99 16.65 15.94
N ARG A 781 -5.01 15.80 16.97
CA ARG A 781 -3.82 15.39 17.73
C ARG A 781 -2.75 14.76 16.81
N GLY A 782 -3.16 13.96 15.80
CA GLY A 782 -2.24 13.37 14.81
C GLY A 782 -1.71 14.40 13.82
N ARG A 783 -2.55 15.34 13.41
CA ARG A 783 -2.21 16.41 12.44
C ARG A 783 -1.24 17.44 12.98
N ARG A 784 -1.29 17.75 14.29
CA ARG A 784 -0.42 18.74 14.93
C ARG A 784 -0.36 20.07 14.19
N SER A 785 -1.52 20.61 13.82
CA SER A 785 -1.61 21.87 13.08
C SER A 785 -1.13 23.04 13.90
N VAL A 786 -1.42 23.07 15.20
CA VAL A 786 -0.95 24.12 16.13
C VAL A 786 0.57 24.15 16.21
N ASP A 787 1.22 23.01 16.38
CA ASP A 787 2.68 22.94 16.47
C ASP A 787 3.32 23.35 15.13
N MET A 788 2.76 22.96 13.98
CA MET A 788 3.25 23.42 12.68
C MET A 788 3.17 24.95 12.54
N LEU A 789 2.02 25.54 12.89
CA LEU A 789 1.80 26.98 12.78
C LEU A 789 2.63 27.77 13.79
N LEU A 790 2.80 27.30 15.02
CA LEU A 790 3.71 27.91 15.99
C LEU A 790 5.16 27.86 15.51
N GLY A 791 5.57 26.76 14.87
CA GLY A 791 6.86 26.66 14.22
C GLY A 791 7.04 27.70 13.12
N MET A 792 6.01 27.95 12.28
CA MET A 792 6.02 29.00 11.24
C MET A 792 6.06 30.41 11.84
N VAL A 793 5.34 30.65 12.91
CA VAL A 793 5.39 31.94 13.66
C VAL A 793 6.78 32.16 14.25
N ALA A 794 7.37 31.14 14.85
CA ALA A 794 8.73 31.21 15.41
C ALA A 794 9.78 31.49 14.32
N LEU A 795 9.67 30.84 13.15
CA LEU A 795 10.53 31.13 12.00
C LEU A 795 10.43 32.59 11.56
N ALA A 796 9.21 33.12 11.49
CA ALA A 796 8.98 34.52 11.11
C ALA A 796 9.51 35.52 12.14
N ARG A 797 9.62 35.12 13.41
CA ARG A 797 10.24 35.90 14.49
C ARG A 797 11.77 35.74 14.54
N GLY A 798 12.34 34.81 13.80
CA GLY A 798 13.75 34.47 13.88
C GLY A 798 14.12 33.61 15.12
N ASP A 799 13.13 33.09 15.84
CA ASP A 799 13.34 32.17 16.97
C ASP A 799 13.52 30.73 16.45
N LEU A 800 14.77 30.40 16.11
CA LEU A 800 15.11 29.11 15.53
C LEU A 800 15.00 27.95 16.54
N VAL A 801 15.08 28.23 17.85
CA VAL A 801 14.95 27.24 18.92
C VAL A 801 13.50 26.80 19.03
N ALA A 802 12.58 27.73 19.24
CA ALA A 802 11.15 27.42 19.29
C ALA A 802 10.64 26.82 17.99
N ALA A 803 11.13 27.32 16.83
CA ALA A 803 10.79 26.73 15.52
C ALA A 803 11.21 25.26 15.44
N HIS A 804 12.44 24.93 15.84
CA HIS A 804 12.94 23.57 15.87
C HIS A 804 12.06 22.63 16.70
N GLU A 805 11.78 23.00 17.96
CA GLU A 805 10.96 22.21 18.87
C GLU A 805 9.57 21.91 18.31
N HIS A 806 8.86 22.96 17.87
CA HIS A 806 7.51 22.83 17.36
C HIS A 806 7.45 22.03 16.05
N LEU A 807 8.33 22.29 15.09
CA LEU A 807 8.33 21.60 13.79
C LEU A 807 8.65 20.12 13.95
N LEU A 808 9.60 19.73 14.82
CA LEU A 808 9.92 18.33 15.03
C LEU A 808 8.81 17.57 15.77
N VAL A 809 8.09 18.21 16.68
CA VAL A 809 6.89 17.62 17.31
C VAL A 809 5.84 17.32 16.25
N ALA A 810 5.56 18.28 15.36
CA ALA A 810 4.61 18.10 14.27
C ALA A 810 5.07 16.99 13.31
N LEU A 811 6.35 16.98 12.90
CA LEU A 811 6.89 15.99 11.96
C LEU A 811 6.81 14.57 12.52
N ARG A 812 7.27 14.34 13.75
CA ARG A 812 7.20 13.02 14.40
C ARG A 812 5.78 12.49 14.44
N SER A 813 4.81 13.32 14.84
CA SER A 813 3.41 12.91 14.92
C SER A 813 2.84 12.59 13.53
N ARG A 814 3.08 13.45 12.53
CA ARG A 814 2.59 13.28 11.17
C ARG A 814 3.12 12.01 10.52
N MET A 815 4.43 11.72 10.70
CA MET A 815 5.04 10.50 10.18
C MET A 815 4.52 9.24 10.87
N SER A 816 4.44 9.25 12.20
CA SER A 816 4.00 8.07 12.97
C SER A 816 2.53 7.71 12.75
N HIS A 817 1.70 8.66 12.30
CA HIS A 817 0.26 8.46 12.10
C HIS A 817 -0.18 8.51 10.62
N GLY A 818 0.77 8.60 9.66
CA GLY A 818 0.49 8.50 8.23
C GLY A 818 -0.08 9.76 7.57
N TYR A 819 0.14 10.97 8.16
CA TYR A 819 -0.24 12.28 7.58
C TYR A 819 0.84 12.79 6.63
N HIS A 820 1.08 12.06 5.55
CA HIS A 820 2.22 12.27 4.65
C HIS A 820 2.16 13.58 3.87
N GLY A 821 0.98 13.97 3.40
CA GLY A 821 0.79 15.24 2.68
C GLY A 821 1.20 16.44 3.53
N ARG A 822 0.76 16.44 4.81
CA ARG A 822 1.11 17.49 5.78
C ARG A 822 2.56 17.41 6.26
N ALA A 823 3.15 16.21 6.29
CA ALA A 823 4.57 16.05 6.64
C ALA A 823 5.47 16.77 5.62
N CYS A 824 5.11 16.81 4.33
CA CYS A 824 5.86 17.54 3.31
C CYS A 824 5.99 19.04 3.62
N ASP A 825 4.93 19.66 4.15
CA ASP A 825 4.98 21.07 4.55
C ASP A 825 5.87 21.26 5.78
N THR A 826 5.83 20.33 6.72
CA THR A 826 6.73 20.38 7.89
C THR A 826 8.19 20.21 7.48
N VAL A 827 8.49 19.29 6.56
CA VAL A 827 9.86 19.12 6.02
C VAL A 827 10.31 20.41 5.32
N SER A 828 9.43 21.07 4.56
CA SER A 828 9.73 22.37 3.94
C SER A 828 9.99 23.47 4.98
N ALA A 829 9.23 23.47 6.08
CA ALA A 829 9.47 24.43 7.17
C ALA A 829 10.80 24.17 7.90
N VAL A 830 11.15 22.89 8.12
CA VAL A 830 12.47 22.50 8.65
C VAL A 830 13.58 22.93 7.68
N ALA A 831 13.37 22.83 6.36
CA ALA A 831 14.33 23.34 5.38
C ALA A 831 14.58 24.85 5.54
N VAL A 832 13.52 25.66 5.75
CA VAL A 832 13.66 27.10 6.05
C VAL A 832 14.47 27.32 7.34
N ARG A 833 14.18 26.54 8.38
CA ARG A 833 14.93 26.60 9.63
C ARG A 833 16.40 26.27 9.45
N CYS A 834 16.72 25.22 8.66
CA CYS A 834 18.11 24.86 8.33
C CYS A 834 18.81 26.01 7.59
N ALA A 835 18.17 26.60 6.59
CA ALA A 835 18.71 27.72 5.85
C ALA A 835 19.00 28.91 6.77
N ALA A 836 18.07 29.24 7.67
CA ALA A 836 18.24 30.31 8.66
C ALA A 836 19.37 30.03 9.66
N GLY A 837 19.62 28.76 9.98
CA GLY A 837 20.73 28.32 10.85
C GLY A 837 22.06 28.15 10.11
N GLY A 838 22.12 28.41 8.80
CA GLY A 838 23.34 28.34 7.99
C GLY A 838 23.60 27.00 7.32
N ASP A 839 22.80 25.95 7.57
CA ASP A 839 22.92 24.66 6.87
C ASP A 839 22.13 24.69 5.53
N LEU A 840 22.75 25.35 4.56
CA LEU A 840 22.15 25.60 3.25
C LEU A 840 21.99 24.34 2.40
N VAL A 841 22.89 23.37 2.56
CA VAL A 841 22.90 22.13 1.77
C VAL A 841 21.76 21.22 2.21
N THR A 842 21.64 20.98 3.53
CA THR A 842 20.52 20.22 4.09
C THR A 842 19.19 20.88 3.78
N ALA A 843 19.10 22.21 3.82
CA ALA A 843 17.90 22.96 3.44
C ALA A 843 17.49 22.66 1.99
N ALA A 844 18.42 22.69 1.03
CA ALA A 844 18.13 22.39 -0.37
C ALA A 844 17.69 20.92 -0.57
N ARG A 845 18.34 19.97 0.10
CA ARG A 845 17.95 18.55 0.08
C ARG A 845 16.54 18.34 0.61
N LEU A 846 16.19 18.95 1.75
CA LEU A 846 14.86 18.83 2.33
C LEU A 846 13.78 19.44 1.43
N PHE A 847 14.05 20.57 0.79
CA PHE A 847 13.12 21.14 -0.21
C PHE A 847 12.94 20.21 -1.41
N GLY A 848 14.01 19.62 -1.94
CA GLY A 848 13.95 18.63 -3.03
C GLY A 848 13.07 17.43 -2.66
N ALA A 849 13.31 16.84 -1.49
CA ALA A 849 12.56 15.71 -0.98
C ALA A 849 11.07 16.03 -0.73
N ALA A 850 10.79 17.18 -0.11
CA ALA A 850 9.43 17.61 0.14
C ALA A 850 8.66 17.85 -1.16
N GLN A 851 9.28 18.47 -2.15
CA GLN A 851 8.66 18.72 -3.45
C GLN A 851 8.46 17.43 -4.26
N ALA A 852 9.43 16.53 -4.29
CA ALA A 852 9.30 15.24 -4.96
C ALA A 852 8.18 14.40 -4.32
N THR A 853 8.13 14.39 -2.99
CA THR A 853 7.07 13.69 -2.26
C THR A 853 5.72 14.36 -2.47
N ARG A 854 5.63 15.70 -2.40
CA ARG A 854 4.40 16.47 -2.66
C ARG A 854 3.88 16.18 -4.06
N THR A 855 4.75 16.11 -5.05
CA THR A 855 4.40 15.72 -6.41
C THR A 855 3.88 14.28 -6.49
N LYS A 856 4.55 13.35 -5.84
CA LYS A 856 4.09 11.95 -5.74
C LYS A 856 2.75 11.84 -5.01
N LEU A 857 2.56 12.60 -3.92
CA LEU A 857 1.33 12.65 -3.14
C LEU A 857 0.27 13.58 -3.75
N ARG A 858 0.61 14.39 -4.74
CA ARG A 858 -0.23 15.45 -5.31
C ARG A 858 -0.89 16.32 -4.24
N ALA A 859 -0.17 16.49 -3.15
CA ALA A 859 -0.60 17.36 -2.09
C ALA A 859 -0.41 18.81 -2.57
N ALA A 860 -1.48 19.57 -2.66
CA ALA A 860 -1.37 20.99 -2.92
C ALA A 860 -0.60 21.65 -1.77
N PRO A 861 0.35 22.56 -2.06
CA PRO A 861 1.10 23.25 -1.01
C PRO A 861 0.26 24.30 -0.27
N GLY A 862 -1.00 24.47 -0.64
CA GLY A 862 -1.93 25.41 -0.02
C GLY A 862 -1.37 26.83 0.08
N ILE A 863 -1.70 27.51 1.16
CA ILE A 863 -1.27 28.89 1.45
C ILE A 863 0.27 29.06 1.50
N TYR A 864 1.01 27.98 1.74
CA TYR A 864 2.47 28.01 1.85
C TYR A 864 3.18 27.95 0.49
N GLY A 865 2.52 27.63 -0.60
CA GLY A 865 3.15 27.36 -1.88
C GLY A 865 4.03 28.49 -2.38
N SER A 866 3.53 29.72 -2.38
CA SER A 866 4.29 30.92 -2.77
C SER A 866 5.48 31.18 -1.83
N TYR A 867 5.30 30.93 -0.54
CA TYR A 867 6.36 31.09 0.46
C TYR A 867 7.48 30.08 0.25
N TRP A 868 7.16 28.81 -0.02
CA TRP A 868 8.19 27.81 -0.33
C TRP A 868 9.00 28.17 -1.56
N VAL A 869 8.34 28.64 -2.63
CA VAL A 869 9.01 29.09 -3.86
C VAL A 869 9.95 30.26 -3.58
N GLU A 870 9.52 31.23 -2.80
CA GLU A 870 10.35 32.38 -2.43
C GLU A 870 11.57 31.97 -1.59
N GLN A 871 11.38 31.07 -0.60
CA GLN A 871 12.50 30.59 0.23
C GLN A 871 13.50 29.76 -0.58
N GLN A 872 13.04 28.94 -1.52
CA GLN A 872 13.91 28.21 -2.44
C GLN A 872 14.69 29.16 -3.36
N ALA A 873 14.06 30.21 -3.90
CA ALA A 873 14.74 31.20 -4.72
C ALA A 873 15.84 31.95 -3.95
N ARG A 874 15.58 32.31 -2.69
CA ARG A 874 16.57 32.90 -1.80
C ARG A 874 17.72 31.97 -1.49
N LEU A 875 17.40 30.73 -1.14
CA LEU A 875 18.40 29.70 -0.85
C LEU A 875 19.29 29.46 -2.09
N ARG A 876 18.71 29.41 -3.29
CA ARG A 876 19.44 29.33 -4.56
C ARG A 876 20.38 30.51 -4.78
N GLY A 877 19.91 31.72 -4.48
CA GLY A 877 20.71 32.94 -4.60
C GLY A 877 21.94 32.96 -3.69
N VAL A 878 21.84 32.35 -2.49
CA VAL A 878 22.97 32.29 -1.52
C VAL A 878 23.89 31.12 -1.80
N LEU A 879 23.34 29.94 -2.11
CA LEU A 879 24.12 28.71 -2.33
C LEU A 879 24.78 28.68 -3.73
N GLY A 880 24.21 29.40 -4.68
CA GLY A 880 24.54 29.36 -6.11
C GLY A 880 23.85 28.24 -6.85
N ASP A 881 23.53 28.44 -8.14
CA ASP A 881 22.71 27.55 -8.95
C ASP A 881 23.24 26.09 -8.95
N ALA A 882 24.52 25.89 -9.26
CA ALA A 882 25.07 24.56 -9.39
C ALA A 882 25.07 23.75 -8.07
N ALA A 883 25.29 24.42 -6.93
CA ALA A 883 25.28 23.76 -5.63
C ALA A 883 23.86 23.48 -5.18
N PHE A 884 22.94 24.42 -5.44
CA PHE A 884 21.52 24.25 -5.15
C PHE A 884 20.93 23.09 -5.96
N ASP A 885 21.13 23.07 -7.30
CA ASP A 885 20.56 22.03 -8.18
C ASP A 885 21.05 20.64 -7.81
N ARG A 886 22.33 20.51 -7.44
CA ARG A 886 22.89 19.25 -6.97
C ARG A 886 22.24 18.79 -5.68
N ALA A 887 22.23 19.63 -4.64
CA ALA A 887 21.65 19.29 -3.35
C ALA A 887 20.12 19.04 -3.43
N TYR A 888 19.43 19.84 -4.21
CA TYR A 888 17.99 19.69 -4.47
C TYR A 888 17.70 18.40 -5.23
N GLY A 889 18.51 18.05 -6.24
CA GLY A 889 18.41 16.81 -6.98
C GLY A 889 18.66 15.59 -6.09
N GLU A 890 19.71 15.61 -5.27
CA GLU A 890 19.97 14.56 -4.26
C GLU A 890 18.78 14.41 -3.30
N GLY A 891 18.19 15.52 -2.88
CA GLY A 891 17.00 15.51 -2.04
C GLY A 891 15.77 14.91 -2.72
N SER A 892 15.56 15.19 -4.01
CA SER A 892 14.41 14.68 -4.76
C SER A 892 14.42 13.16 -4.97
N GLU A 893 15.57 12.53 -4.79
CA GLU A 893 15.70 11.07 -4.80
C GLU A 893 15.31 10.42 -3.46
N LEU A 894 15.27 11.18 -2.36
CA LEU A 894 14.89 10.69 -1.04
C LEU A 894 13.39 10.37 -0.96
N GLY A 895 13.08 9.26 -0.29
CA GLY A 895 11.72 8.98 0.15
C GLY A 895 11.30 9.91 1.30
N LEU A 896 9.98 10.01 1.56
CA LEU A 896 9.47 10.84 2.66
C LEU A 896 10.04 10.40 4.03
N GLU A 897 10.19 9.11 4.26
CA GLU A 897 10.75 8.55 5.50
C GLU A 897 12.21 8.97 5.67
N GLU A 898 13.00 8.93 4.60
CA GLU A 898 14.41 9.35 4.61
C GLU A 898 14.53 10.87 4.78
N ALA A 899 13.68 11.64 4.13
CA ALA A 899 13.62 13.09 4.29
C ALA A 899 13.20 13.49 5.72
N ALA A 900 12.22 12.79 6.30
CA ALA A 900 11.82 13.00 7.69
C ALA A 900 12.92 12.62 8.66
N ALA A 901 13.64 11.51 8.42
CA ALA A 901 14.80 11.12 9.23
C ALA A 901 15.91 12.17 9.17
N LEU A 902 16.20 12.70 7.97
CA LEU A 902 17.15 13.79 7.78
C LEU A 902 16.72 15.06 8.54
N ALA A 903 15.42 15.43 8.43
CA ALA A 903 14.87 16.59 9.13
C ALA A 903 14.90 16.44 10.66
N LEU A 904 14.66 15.22 11.17
CA LEU A 904 14.70 14.91 12.60
C LEU A 904 16.12 14.84 13.17
N ALA A 905 17.11 14.61 12.33
CA ALA A 905 18.53 14.56 12.70
C ALA A 905 19.22 15.94 12.67
N VAL A 906 18.51 17.00 12.25
CA VAL A 906 19.05 18.37 12.24
C VAL A 906 19.40 18.79 13.68
N GLU A 907 20.64 19.28 13.86
CA GLU A 907 21.12 19.70 15.17
C GLU A 907 20.34 20.87 15.76
N HIS A 908 20.28 20.89 17.10
CA HIS A 908 19.62 21.98 17.83
C HIS A 908 20.40 23.28 17.65
N PRO A 909 19.73 24.46 17.42
CA PRO A 909 20.39 25.71 17.06
C PRO A 909 21.35 26.26 18.13
N ASP A 910 21.21 25.87 19.39
CA ASP A 910 22.13 26.29 20.47
C ASP A 910 23.55 25.71 20.31
N LEU A 911 23.75 24.71 19.45
CA LEU A 911 25.06 24.08 19.21
C LEU A 911 25.80 24.69 18.02
N ALA A 912 25.14 25.56 17.23
CA ALA A 912 25.69 26.16 16.01
C ALA A 912 26.00 27.64 16.21
N ALA A 913 26.85 28.01 17.17
CA ALA A 913 27.30 29.40 17.33
C ALA A 913 28.24 29.80 16.20
N GLY A 914 27.71 30.38 15.13
CA GLY A 914 28.56 31.07 14.15
C GLY A 914 28.07 31.12 12.70
N SER A 915 26.96 31.77 12.39
CA SER A 915 26.77 32.32 11.02
C SER A 915 25.65 33.35 10.94
N ALA A 916 26.04 34.61 11.08
CA ALA A 916 25.22 35.77 10.85
C ALA A 916 25.15 36.15 9.35
N ARG A 917 24.61 35.33 8.46
CA ARG A 917 24.45 35.68 7.03
C ARG A 917 23.08 35.45 6.41
N PHE A 918 22.23 34.63 7.05
CA PHE A 918 20.88 34.39 6.56
C PHE A 918 19.80 35.01 7.48
N GLY A 919 20.15 35.32 8.74
CA GLY A 919 19.24 35.77 9.78
C GLY A 919 18.72 37.22 9.59
N ASP A 920 19.44 38.08 8.89
CA ASP A 920 19.03 39.47 8.68
C ASP A 920 17.96 39.69 7.59
N ALA A 921 17.44 38.61 7.01
CA ALA A 921 16.53 38.63 5.88
C ALA A 921 15.43 37.55 5.88
N VAL A 922 15.01 37.01 7.03
CA VAL A 922 13.73 36.28 7.09
C VAL A 922 12.63 37.36 7.06
N PRO A 923 11.98 37.64 5.91
CA PRO A 923 10.94 38.64 5.90
C PRO A 923 9.75 38.12 6.67
N ALA A 924 9.14 38.99 7.43
CA ALA A 924 7.72 38.89 7.72
C ALA A 924 6.98 38.42 6.46
N ALA A 925 6.02 37.49 6.65
CA ALA A 925 5.18 36.82 5.66
C ALA A 925 5.04 37.53 4.28
N PRO A 926 4.78 36.77 3.20
CA PRO A 926 4.85 37.28 1.81
C PRO A 926 4.00 38.55 1.64
N ARG A 927 4.65 39.62 1.16
CA ARG A 927 3.96 40.87 0.84
C ARG A 927 3.02 40.66 -0.35
N GLN A 928 1.82 41.22 -0.28
CA GLN A 928 0.83 41.17 -1.35
C GLN A 928 1.43 41.55 -2.71
N PRO A 929 1.16 40.83 -3.79
CA PRO A 929 1.42 41.36 -5.12
C PRO A 929 0.55 42.59 -5.36
N ALA A 930 1.17 43.68 -5.74
CA ALA A 930 0.46 44.87 -6.20
C ALA A 930 -0.19 44.59 -7.56
N GLY A 931 -1.49 44.38 -7.58
CA GLY A 931 -2.28 44.14 -8.78
C GLY A 931 -3.48 43.26 -8.52
N THR A 932 -4.60 43.85 -8.22
CA THR A 932 -5.92 43.20 -8.19
C THR A 932 -6.31 42.77 -9.60
N PRO A 933 -6.64 41.48 -9.85
CA PRO A 933 -7.46 41.13 -11.01
C PRO A 933 -8.87 41.72 -10.82
N GLU A 934 -9.44 42.29 -11.89
CA GLU A 934 -10.82 42.76 -11.89
C GLU A 934 -11.81 41.71 -11.40
N PRO A 935 -12.85 42.09 -10.64
CA PRO A 935 -13.83 41.13 -10.13
C PRO A 935 -14.58 40.53 -11.29
N VAL A 936 -14.60 39.20 -11.33
CA VAL A 936 -15.45 38.40 -12.22
C VAL A 936 -16.89 38.58 -11.77
N ASP A 937 -17.72 39.13 -12.62
CA ASP A 937 -19.14 39.39 -12.44
C ASP A 937 -19.89 38.09 -12.04
N PRO A 938 -20.51 37.99 -10.85
CA PRO A 938 -21.16 36.80 -10.37
C PRO A 938 -22.49 36.44 -11.07
N GLU A 939 -23.00 37.29 -11.99
CA GLU A 939 -24.29 37.10 -12.66
C GLU A 939 -24.23 36.38 -14.02
N ARG A 940 -23.07 35.96 -14.52
CA ARG A 940 -23.01 35.04 -15.67
C ARG A 940 -23.34 33.61 -15.33
N THR A 941 -24.57 33.35 -15.01
CA THR A 941 -25.15 32.00 -14.96
C THR A 941 -25.17 31.40 -16.38
N VAL A 942 -24.31 30.44 -16.64
CA VAL A 942 -24.42 29.58 -17.82
C VAL A 942 -25.55 28.58 -17.53
N ASP A 943 -26.68 28.79 -18.16
CA ASP A 943 -27.86 27.92 -18.12
C ASP A 943 -27.54 26.54 -18.72
N LEU A 944 -27.36 25.55 -17.87
CA LEU A 944 -27.13 24.15 -18.24
C LEU A 944 -28.38 23.36 -18.64
N SER A 945 -29.56 24.02 -18.71
CA SER A 945 -30.82 23.38 -19.13
C SER A 945 -30.91 23.11 -20.63
N ARG A 946 -29.99 23.63 -21.46
CA ARG A 946 -30.03 23.53 -22.95
C ARG A 946 -29.22 22.41 -23.58
N ARG A 947 -28.55 21.56 -22.83
CA ARG A 947 -27.75 20.44 -23.39
C ARG A 947 -28.48 19.10 -23.48
N SER A 948 -29.70 18.95 -23.00
CA SER A 948 -30.48 17.71 -23.13
C SER A 948 -31.44 17.66 -24.36
N ALA A 949 -31.45 18.67 -25.21
CA ALA A 949 -32.40 18.79 -26.34
C ALA A 949 -31.76 18.62 -27.75
N LEU A 950 -30.48 18.32 -27.87
CA LEU A 950 -29.81 18.27 -29.19
C LEU A 950 -29.43 16.86 -29.69
N ASP A 951 -29.85 15.78 -29.01
CA ASP A 951 -29.59 14.41 -29.49
C ASP A 951 -30.82 13.62 -29.94
N ARG A 952 -31.86 14.31 -30.40
CA ARG A 952 -32.98 13.69 -31.12
C ARG A 952 -33.37 14.50 -32.36
N ARG A 953 -32.57 14.45 -33.41
CA ARG A 953 -33.02 14.59 -34.83
C ARG A 953 -31.80 14.50 -35.77
N GLY A 954 -31.80 13.50 -36.61
CA GLY A 954 -31.18 13.61 -37.89
C GLY A 954 -30.27 12.50 -38.30
N ARG A 955 -30.81 11.41 -38.74
CA ARG A 955 -30.31 10.73 -39.92
C ARG A 955 -31.30 10.90 -41.06
N PRO A 956 -30.85 10.99 -42.31
CA PRO A 956 -30.94 9.80 -43.09
C PRO A 956 -29.64 9.02 -43.17
#